data_e06ee24feacbccd479e9c40e14c28ff9
#
_entry.id   e06ee24feacbccd479e9c40e14c28ff9
#
_cell.length_a   1.000
_cell.length_b   1.000
_cell.length_c   1.000
_cell.angle_alpha   90.00
_cell.angle_beta   90.00
_cell.angle_gamma   90.00
#
_symmetry.space_group_name_H-M   'P 1'
#
loop_
_entity.id
_entity.type
_entity.pdbx_description
1 polymer ?
#
loop_
_entity_poly.entity_id
_entity_poly.type
_entity_poly.pdbx_seq_one_letter_code
_entity_poly.pdbx_strand_id
1 'polypeptide(L)'
;MAHFTLCYRVLGLILSTGLTISTAHGQARVVLPDPVVAISSVVGTSLSGQIVAADGATPSVSLVGASVTVFYLATGTRRTTTTNEIGRFMFSGLVAGGPYIVQVQQPGFRTQTITDVYLKADETTALAMTLNPETVAVGTRRDDRTALESAVPVDVVDVASLVRTAPQTDLTQLLQYTVPAFNSTRQTAAGGSDHVDPSNLRGLGTDQMLVLVNGKRRHTTALVNLLGNRGVGSVGTDLNTLPSLGVERVEVLRDGAAAQYGSDAIAGVMNINLKSDNRGGSVLLNTGLTSEGDGLATLLGINKGFRLGQKGFLNLTADADYRDRTTRGYTRNPLVSPVFVVNNPAREQAALMAAGKTYDDFVQRNGDARVRNVRGLFNARVEISEALAFYGFGSYNFRRGQANTPWVLLATQPNEVVKEFFPYGYQPQVNTRIHDGAGTVGVVLGRSGPNHWTLDLSNTTGYNRMKYDLANTVNASLGAESPTVFDNAGGFQFLQNVTNATANRLFDKVLAGTNVAFGGEFRADRYEIMRGDARAEAEYDNNSLGQQGAQGFSGFGGASAVVGNRTNVGAFLDVDADITKRWSVSGALRYENYSSFGSAFIYKATTRVKVTDFLAARGAFNTGFRAPSLQQVLYRQVTQRPGVTGVTYDGIFNNQDPLRAAVGVPELFAEKSINYSAGLVLTPASAFSLTADVYQIDINDRITLSGLLRKQSFGINAKLKQDFANARVDAARFFTNDLDTRTQGLDLVANYRHALGRGQLAVSAAANFTHTRTLRQNVPVNFRSLQEDDDPTTNYIDPRQLSLIETGNPASKILLGLNYTRGKLGLGLRNTYFGKVSYYDTAPDPTVYNFGGYLLMFKPRVVTDLLVSYQVIKALSLTLGAQNLLNVKPNTLDEAASNGVAPGSFGSRASFEQYFQNRFGYASPFPTNRDVYPYAPVQMGYSGAFLYLKAVYNFGL
;
A
#
# COMPACT_ATOMS: atom_id res chain seq x y z
N MET A 1 -16.92 4.30 -30.46
CA MET A 1 -16.21 5.15 -31.47
C MET A 1 -16.29 6.64 -31.16
N ALA A 2 -17.36 7.20 -30.62
CA ALA A 2 -17.47 8.65 -30.32
C ALA A 2 -16.51 9.17 -29.24
N HIS A 3 -16.11 8.35 -28.27
CA HIS A 3 -15.19 8.76 -27.20
C HIS A 3 -13.70 8.78 -27.59
N PHE A 4 -13.31 8.00 -28.59
CA PHE A 4 -11.96 8.06 -29.15
C PHE A 4 -11.64 9.38 -29.84
N THR A 5 -12.68 10.00 -30.42
CA THR A 5 -12.55 11.30 -31.13
C THR A 5 -12.32 12.48 -30.18
N LEU A 6 -12.76 12.38 -28.92
CA LEU A 6 -12.55 13.42 -27.90
C LEU A 6 -11.11 13.41 -27.37
N CYS A 7 -10.54 12.24 -27.14
CA CYS A 7 -9.14 12.09 -26.74
C CYS A 7 -8.16 12.59 -27.83
N TYR A 8 -8.47 12.32 -29.09
CA TYR A 8 -7.68 12.85 -30.21
C TYR A 8 -7.79 14.38 -30.35
N ARG A 9 -8.95 14.96 -30.05
CA ARG A 9 -9.14 16.43 -30.09
C ARG A 9 -8.39 17.14 -28.96
N VAL A 10 -8.31 16.57 -27.77
CA VAL A 10 -7.53 17.14 -26.65
C VAL A 10 -6.03 17.00 -26.92
N LEU A 11 -5.56 15.88 -27.48
CA LEU A 11 -4.18 15.70 -27.87
C LEU A 11 -3.79 16.58 -29.08
N GLY A 12 -4.70 16.75 -30.04
CA GLY A 12 -4.54 17.63 -31.20
C GLY A 12 -4.48 19.13 -30.84
N LEU A 13 -5.25 19.56 -29.83
CA LEU A 13 -5.26 20.95 -29.39
C LEU A 13 -3.98 21.35 -28.65
N ILE A 14 -3.35 20.41 -27.93
CA ILE A 14 -2.08 20.66 -27.21
C ILE A 14 -0.89 20.67 -28.20
N LEU A 15 -0.97 19.94 -29.31
CA LEU A 15 0.08 19.92 -30.34
C LEU A 15 -0.04 21.05 -31.34
N SER A 16 -1.23 21.66 -31.53
CA SER A 16 -1.46 22.68 -32.54
C SER A 16 -1.17 24.12 -32.08
N THR A 17 -0.98 24.37 -30.79
CA THR A 17 -0.67 25.72 -30.26
C THR A 17 0.84 26.00 -30.09
N GLY A 18 1.71 25.09 -30.51
CA GLY A 18 3.15 25.16 -30.25
C GLY A 18 4.08 25.41 -31.47
N LEU A 19 3.59 25.48 -32.71
CA LEU A 19 4.49 25.71 -33.85
C LEU A 19 3.81 26.51 -34.98
N THR A 20 3.79 27.83 -34.84
CA THR A 20 3.74 28.70 -36.01
C THR A 20 5.14 29.30 -36.21
N ILE A 21 5.97 28.61 -36.99
CA ILE A 21 7.17 29.18 -37.56
C ILE A 21 6.76 29.81 -38.88
N SER A 22 6.75 31.12 -38.92
CA SER A 22 6.57 31.91 -40.12
C SER A 22 7.77 31.73 -41.04
N THR A 23 7.54 31.10 -42.20
CA THR A 23 8.53 31.10 -43.29
C THR A 23 8.40 32.37 -44.08
N ALA A 24 9.26 33.35 -43.80
CA ALA A 24 9.49 34.48 -44.73
C ALA A 24 10.69 34.11 -45.60
N HIS A 25 10.44 33.90 -46.90
CA HIS A 25 11.47 33.76 -47.90
C HIS A 25 11.96 35.20 -48.27
N GLY A 26 13.18 35.50 -47.83
CA GLY A 26 13.94 36.65 -48.31
C GLY A 26 15.35 36.18 -48.71
N GLN A 27 15.59 36.08 -50.01
CA GLN A 27 16.94 35.83 -50.53
C GLN A 27 17.78 37.11 -50.35
N ALA A 28 18.74 37.10 -49.43
CA ALA A 28 19.83 38.02 -49.39
C ALA A 28 21.14 37.26 -49.61
N ARG A 29 21.79 37.52 -50.73
CA ARG A 29 23.15 37.05 -51.04
C ARG A 29 24.11 37.81 -50.11
N VAL A 30 24.68 37.15 -49.14
CA VAL A 30 25.81 37.70 -48.37
C VAL A 30 27.09 37.10 -48.91
N VAL A 31 27.95 37.97 -49.39
CA VAL A 31 29.34 37.65 -49.71
C VAL A 31 30.09 37.47 -48.43
N LEU A 32 30.58 36.25 -48.20
CA LEU A 32 31.45 35.97 -47.06
C LEU A 32 32.87 36.44 -47.36
N PRO A 33 33.50 37.15 -46.47
CA PRO A 33 34.94 37.31 -46.50
C PRO A 33 35.60 35.99 -46.05
N ASP A 34 36.75 35.66 -46.63
CA ASP A 34 37.56 34.49 -46.30
C ASP A 34 37.81 34.36 -44.80
N PRO A 35 37.74 33.12 -44.25
CA PRO A 35 38.02 32.90 -42.84
C PRO A 35 39.52 33.08 -42.59
N VAL A 36 39.87 34.13 -41.93
CA VAL A 36 41.15 34.21 -41.22
C VAL A 36 41.07 33.15 -40.14
N VAL A 37 41.70 32.01 -40.36
CA VAL A 37 41.92 31.00 -39.34
C VAL A 37 42.85 31.57 -38.26
N ALA A 38 42.28 32.28 -37.31
CA ALA A 38 42.94 32.45 -36.04
C ALA A 38 42.89 31.09 -35.34
N ILE A 39 43.94 30.34 -35.34
CA ILE A 39 44.18 29.26 -34.40
C ILE A 39 44.38 29.96 -33.06
N SER A 40 43.29 30.30 -32.38
CA SER A 40 43.32 30.56 -30.97
C SER A 40 43.58 29.22 -30.33
N SER A 41 44.75 29.02 -29.76
CA SER A 41 45.02 27.95 -28.80
C SER A 41 43.87 27.94 -27.80
N VAL A 42 43.05 26.87 -27.80
CA VAL A 42 42.02 26.69 -26.78
C VAL A 42 42.77 26.46 -25.49
N VAL A 43 42.97 27.53 -24.76
CA VAL A 43 43.58 27.50 -23.44
C VAL A 43 42.63 26.78 -22.53
N GLY A 44 42.95 25.53 -22.23
CA GLY A 44 42.06 24.62 -21.53
C GLY A 44 42.06 24.88 -20.03
N THR A 45 40.93 25.30 -19.51
CA THR A 45 40.76 25.35 -18.05
C THR A 45 40.55 23.99 -17.46
N SER A 46 40.85 23.80 -16.19
CA SER A 46 40.71 22.54 -15.49
C SER A 46 39.79 22.66 -14.27
N LEU A 47 39.07 21.60 -13.96
CA LEU A 47 38.31 21.44 -12.74
C LEU A 47 38.81 20.22 -12.00
N SER A 48 39.28 20.42 -10.77
CA SER A 48 39.70 19.31 -9.91
C SER A 48 38.95 19.35 -8.59
N GLY A 49 39.05 18.27 -7.83
CA GLY A 49 38.42 18.27 -6.51
C GLY A 49 38.66 16.98 -5.74
N GLN A 50 38.18 16.98 -4.53
CA GLN A 50 38.22 15.82 -3.64
C GLN A 50 36.79 15.55 -3.15
N ILE A 51 36.40 14.26 -3.19
CA ILE A 51 35.13 13.78 -2.70
C ILE A 51 35.42 12.97 -1.43
N VAL A 52 34.72 13.35 -0.36
CA VAL A 52 34.83 12.67 0.94
C VAL A 52 33.43 12.30 1.43
N ALA A 53 33.35 11.26 2.25
CA ALA A 53 32.15 10.95 2.99
C ALA A 53 31.95 11.96 4.13
N ALA A 54 30.71 12.37 4.38
CA ALA A 54 30.35 13.04 5.62
C ALA A 54 30.41 12.00 6.74
N ASP A 55 31.57 11.88 7.36
CA ASP A 55 31.75 11.05 8.53
C ASP A 55 31.75 11.97 9.74
N GLY A 56 31.02 11.64 10.80
CA GLY A 56 31.01 12.41 12.04
C GLY A 56 32.33 12.38 12.78
N ALA A 57 33.34 11.70 12.22
CA ALA A 57 34.70 11.60 12.73
C ALA A 57 35.73 12.24 11.78
N THR A 58 36.70 12.94 12.30
CA THR A 58 37.87 13.40 11.56
C THR A 58 39.00 12.33 11.65
N PRO A 59 39.62 11.92 10.53
CA PRO A 59 39.53 12.46 9.16
C PRO A 59 38.40 11.87 8.33
N SER A 60 37.78 12.71 7.47
CA SER A 60 36.76 12.29 6.51
C SER A 60 37.31 11.24 5.54
N VAL A 61 36.54 10.16 5.33
CA VAL A 61 36.93 9.05 4.44
C VAL A 61 36.85 9.48 2.99
N SER A 62 37.93 9.35 2.24
CA SER A 62 37.97 9.62 0.80
C SER A 62 37.09 8.61 0.03
N LEU A 63 36.22 9.08 -0.84
CA LEU A 63 35.33 8.23 -1.64
C LEU A 63 35.99 7.86 -2.97
N VAL A 64 36.42 6.60 -3.05
CA VAL A 64 37.06 6.00 -4.24
C VAL A 64 35.97 5.55 -5.23
N GLY A 65 36.20 5.81 -6.52
CA GLY A 65 35.30 5.37 -7.58
C GLY A 65 33.98 6.16 -7.65
N ALA A 66 33.82 7.27 -6.92
CA ALA A 66 32.64 8.13 -7.03
C ALA A 66 32.57 8.73 -8.45
N SER A 67 31.41 8.63 -9.07
CA SER A 67 31.17 9.20 -10.39
C SER A 67 30.97 10.70 -10.30
N VAL A 68 31.83 11.47 -10.93
CA VAL A 68 31.74 12.94 -11.01
C VAL A 68 31.35 13.33 -12.43
N THR A 69 30.28 14.07 -12.57
CA THR A 69 29.80 14.57 -13.86
C THR A 69 29.80 16.08 -13.87
N VAL A 70 30.39 16.68 -14.89
CA VAL A 70 30.30 18.12 -15.19
C VAL A 70 29.42 18.34 -16.39
N PHE A 71 28.51 19.28 -16.26
CA PHE A 71 27.59 19.68 -17.32
C PHE A 71 27.69 21.18 -17.58
N TYR A 72 28.12 21.58 -18.80
CA TYR A 72 28.20 22.97 -19.20
C TYR A 72 26.88 23.45 -19.82
N LEU A 73 26.16 24.31 -19.11
CA LEU A 73 24.81 24.72 -19.47
C LEU A 73 24.74 25.46 -20.82
N ALA A 74 25.77 26.21 -21.19
CA ALA A 74 25.77 27.03 -22.42
C ALA A 74 25.81 26.18 -23.71
N THR A 75 26.53 25.03 -23.69
CA THR A 75 26.68 24.16 -24.87
C THR A 75 25.97 22.83 -24.75
N GLY A 76 25.46 22.49 -23.54
CA GLY A 76 24.95 21.18 -23.24
C GLY A 76 26.02 20.08 -23.16
N THR A 77 27.31 20.46 -23.12
CA THR A 77 28.41 19.50 -23.07
C THR A 77 28.48 18.83 -21.68
N ARG A 78 28.58 17.51 -21.68
CA ARG A 78 28.70 16.69 -20.48
C ARG A 78 29.97 15.87 -20.53
N ARG A 79 30.73 15.85 -19.42
CA ARG A 79 31.86 14.95 -19.21
C ARG A 79 31.76 14.26 -17.85
N THR A 80 32.17 13.01 -17.76
CA THR A 80 32.14 12.23 -16.55
C THR A 80 33.49 11.59 -16.29
N THR A 81 33.92 11.57 -15.04
CA THR A 81 35.12 10.88 -14.55
C THR A 81 34.77 10.16 -13.24
N THR A 82 35.72 9.38 -12.71
CA THR A 82 35.61 8.75 -11.38
C THR A 82 36.72 9.24 -10.48
N THR A 83 36.48 9.25 -9.17
CA THR A 83 37.51 9.56 -8.21
C THR A 83 38.53 8.43 -8.09
N ASN A 84 39.80 8.78 -7.87
CA ASN A 84 40.90 7.86 -7.68
C ASN A 84 40.99 7.33 -6.21
N GLU A 85 42.04 6.57 -5.88
CA GLU A 85 42.21 5.91 -4.58
C GLU A 85 42.24 6.87 -3.37
N ILE A 86 42.48 8.16 -3.59
CA ILE A 86 42.47 9.20 -2.56
C ILE A 86 41.27 10.14 -2.70
N GLY A 87 40.21 9.69 -3.42
CA GLY A 87 38.97 10.43 -3.59
C GLY A 87 39.07 11.68 -4.49
N ARG A 88 40.16 11.84 -5.26
CA ARG A 88 40.36 13.00 -6.14
C ARG A 88 39.87 12.73 -7.56
N PHE A 89 39.31 13.76 -8.18
CA PHE A 89 38.97 13.79 -9.60
C PHE A 89 39.63 15.00 -10.30
N MET A 90 39.72 14.89 -11.61
CA MET A 90 40.21 15.98 -12.46
C MET A 90 39.56 15.93 -13.84
N PHE A 91 39.11 17.10 -14.33
CA PHE A 91 38.75 17.35 -15.72
C PHE A 91 39.71 18.39 -16.28
N SER A 92 40.32 18.10 -17.42
CA SER A 92 41.16 19.03 -18.19
C SER A 92 40.48 19.37 -19.51
N GLY A 93 40.85 20.52 -20.08
CA GLY A 93 40.33 20.96 -21.39
C GLY A 93 38.82 21.27 -21.33
N LEU A 94 38.31 21.86 -20.26
CA LEU A 94 36.98 22.45 -20.18
C LEU A 94 37.03 23.89 -20.79
N VAL A 95 35.87 24.38 -21.19
CA VAL A 95 35.71 25.74 -21.71
C VAL A 95 35.68 26.73 -20.53
N ALA A 96 36.45 27.79 -20.57
CA ALA A 96 36.39 28.85 -19.57
C ALA A 96 35.00 29.51 -19.57
N GLY A 97 34.51 29.89 -18.39
CA GLY A 97 33.19 30.49 -18.20
C GLY A 97 32.26 29.57 -17.36
N GLY A 98 30.97 29.68 -17.57
CA GLY A 98 29.95 28.98 -16.82
C GLY A 98 28.57 29.46 -17.19
N PRO A 99 27.51 29.05 -16.49
CA PRO A 99 27.56 28.17 -15.33
C PRO A 99 27.73 26.67 -15.69
N TYR A 100 28.52 25.96 -14.93
CA TYR A 100 28.59 24.51 -14.93
C TYR A 100 27.78 23.94 -13.78
N ILE A 101 27.21 22.75 -14.00
CA ILE A 101 26.65 21.90 -12.94
C ILE A 101 27.63 20.76 -12.70
N VAL A 102 28.02 20.57 -11.45
CA VAL A 102 28.87 19.44 -11.02
C VAL A 102 28.03 18.51 -10.15
N GLN A 103 27.86 17.28 -10.59
CA GLN A 103 27.10 16.27 -9.88
C GLN A 103 28.00 15.11 -9.51
N VAL A 104 27.91 14.67 -8.22
CA VAL A 104 28.66 13.52 -7.70
C VAL A 104 27.69 12.46 -7.22
N GLN A 105 27.96 11.21 -7.59
CA GLN A 105 27.14 10.06 -7.27
C GLN A 105 28.02 8.90 -6.81
N GLN A 106 27.59 8.25 -5.73
CA GLN A 106 28.18 7.02 -5.21
C GLN A 106 27.06 6.13 -4.64
N PRO A 107 27.01 4.80 -4.92
CA PRO A 107 26.07 3.90 -4.28
C PRO A 107 26.17 4.00 -2.75
N GLY A 108 25.01 4.08 -2.09
CA GLY A 108 24.94 4.25 -0.63
C GLY A 108 25.11 5.69 -0.15
N PHE A 109 25.23 6.67 -1.05
CA PHE A 109 25.34 8.08 -0.72
C PHE A 109 24.28 8.91 -1.44
N ARG A 110 23.84 9.99 -0.81
CA ARG A 110 22.95 10.97 -1.45
C ARG A 110 23.71 11.67 -2.58
N THR A 111 23.11 11.72 -3.75
CA THR A 111 23.67 12.48 -4.88
C THR A 111 23.81 13.95 -4.50
N GLN A 112 25.00 14.50 -4.67
CA GLN A 112 25.23 15.93 -4.47
C GLN A 112 25.40 16.63 -5.81
N THR A 113 24.79 17.82 -5.92
CA THR A 113 24.87 18.66 -7.13
C THR A 113 25.22 20.07 -6.72
N ILE A 114 26.28 20.63 -7.30
CA ILE A 114 26.64 22.03 -7.19
C ILE A 114 26.28 22.70 -8.52
N THR A 115 25.47 23.73 -8.46
CA THR A 115 25.10 24.57 -9.60
C THR A 115 25.95 25.84 -9.61
N ASP A 116 25.94 26.54 -10.74
CA ASP A 116 26.56 27.88 -10.89
C ASP A 116 28.08 27.90 -10.64
N VAL A 117 28.77 26.80 -11.04
CA VAL A 117 30.22 26.73 -11.02
C VAL A 117 30.77 27.46 -12.24
N TYR A 118 31.66 28.43 -12.04
CA TYR A 118 32.34 29.18 -13.07
C TYR A 118 33.82 28.85 -13.11
N LEU A 119 34.35 28.58 -14.30
CA LEU A 119 35.72 28.20 -14.53
C LEU A 119 36.48 29.40 -15.13
N LYS A 120 37.60 29.78 -14.54
CA LYS A 120 38.45 30.85 -15.08
C LYS A 120 39.43 30.25 -16.09
N ALA A 121 39.76 31.08 -17.12
CA ALA A 121 40.71 30.67 -18.10
C ALA A 121 42.09 30.49 -17.44
N ASP A 122 42.84 29.45 -17.83
CA ASP A 122 44.20 29.11 -17.35
C ASP A 122 44.35 28.82 -15.86
N GLU A 123 43.22 28.63 -15.17
CA GLU A 123 43.21 28.23 -13.75
C GLU A 123 42.57 26.85 -13.57
N THR A 124 43.05 26.12 -12.56
CA THR A 124 42.38 24.94 -12.06
C THR A 124 41.44 25.33 -10.93
N THR A 125 40.13 25.27 -11.20
CA THR A 125 39.12 25.44 -10.16
C THR A 125 39.09 24.23 -9.27
N ALA A 126 39.24 24.39 -7.95
CA ALA A 126 39.19 23.29 -7.00
C ALA A 126 37.83 23.23 -6.30
N LEU A 127 37.22 22.04 -6.24
CA LEU A 127 35.98 21.77 -5.51
C LEU A 127 36.19 20.69 -4.45
N ALA A 128 35.81 21.00 -3.21
CA ALA A 128 35.69 20.00 -2.16
C ALA A 128 34.20 19.66 -1.99
N MET A 129 33.86 18.39 -2.12
CA MET A 129 32.46 17.94 -1.94
C MET A 129 32.42 16.82 -0.92
N THR A 130 31.45 16.94 -0.01
CA THR A 130 31.19 15.94 1.01
C THR A 130 29.88 15.26 0.68
N LEU A 131 29.89 13.96 0.41
CA LEU A 131 28.68 13.17 0.22
C LEU A 131 28.16 12.66 1.55
N ASN A 132 26.90 12.91 1.81
CA ASN A 132 26.21 12.31 2.96
C ASN A 132 25.83 10.86 2.63
N PRO A 133 26.18 9.89 3.49
CA PRO A 133 25.69 8.52 3.32
C PRO A 133 24.15 8.51 3.31
N GLU A 134 23.57 7.67 2.48
CA GLU A 134 22.12 7.40 2.50
C GLU A 134 21.84 6.35 3.56
N THR A 135 21.95 6.76 4.82
CA THR A 135 21.73 5.88 5.95
C THR A 135 20.28 5.49 6.11
N VAL A 136 20.02 4.29 6.63
CA VAL A 136 18.69 3.76 6.89
C VAL A 136 18.43 3.80 8.40
N ALA A 137 17.16 4.06 8.74
CA ALA A 137 16.69 4.10 10.13
C ALA A 137 16.04 2.77 10.57
N VAL A 138 15.96 1.78 9.67
CA VAL A 138 15.41 0.45 9.96
C VAL A 138 16.42 -0.66 9.71
N GLY A 139 16.29 -1.75 10.48
CA GLY A 139 17.20 -2.90 10.42
C GLY A 139 18.47 -2.75 11.26
N THR A 140 18.74 -1.57 11.77
CA THR A 140 19.83 -1.24 12.70
C THR A 140 19.44 -0.03 13.55
N ARG A 141 20.08 0.15 14.69
CA ARG A 141 19.98 1.37 15.49
C ARG A 141 21.23 2.26 15.38
N ARG A 142 22.10 1.94 14.43
CA ARG A 142 23.28 2.77 14.08
C ARG A 142 22.86 3.80 13.04
N ASP A 143 23.29 5.04 13.25
CA ASP A 143 22.99 6.15 12.34
C ASP A 143 23.91 6.19 11.10
N ASP A 144 24.96 5.34 11.06
CA ASP A 144 26.00 5.33 10.03
C ASP A 144 25.83 4.22 8.98
N ARG A 145 24.81 3.35 9.08
CA ARG A 145 24.59 2.23 8.14
C ARG A 145 23.79 2.65 6.92
N THR A 146 24.28 2.33 5.73
CA THR A 146 23.52 2.43 4.48
C THR A 146 22.71 1.14 4.20
N ALA A 147 21.75 1.20 3.28
CA ALA A 147 20.95 0.02 2.89
C ALA A 147 21.82 -1.14 2.36
N LEU A 148 22.92 -0.84 1.68
CA LEU A 148 23.86 -1.85 1.15
C LEU A 148 24.80 -2.42 2.23
N GLU A 149 24.98 -1.70 3.33
CA GLU A 149 25.79 -2.14 4.49
C GLU A 149 24.96 -2.81 5.58
N SER A 150 23.65 -2.71 5.49
CA SER A 150 22.74 -3.37 6.42
C SER A 150 22.91 -4.90 6.37
N ALA A 151 22.90 -5.55 7.53
CA ALA A 151 22.92 -7.00 7.66
C ALA A 151 21.59 -7.66 7.26
N VAL A 152 20.55 -6.87 7.02
CA VAL A 152 19.21 -7.29 6.57
C VAL A 152 18.80 -6.48 5.33
N PRO A 153 17.93 -7.02 4.45
CA PRO A 153 17.53 -6.32 3.23
C PRO A 153 16.63 -5.11 3.53
N VAL A 154 17.04 -3.93 3.08
CA VAL A 154 16.27 -2.68 3.17
C VAL A 154 16.17 -2.05 1.78
N ASP A 155 14.93 -1.80 1.32
CA ASP A 155 14.69 -1.00 0.12
C ASP A 155 14.47 0.46 0.54
N VAL A 156 15.07 1.38 -0.18
CA VAL A 156 14.85 2.82 -0.01
C VAL A 156 14.13 3.36 -1.24
N VAL A 157 12.92 3.85 -1.05
CA VAL A 157 12.08 4.43 -2.09
C VAL A 157 12.10 5.94 -1.96
N ASP A 158 12.69 6.65 -2.89
CA ASP A 158 12.69 8.12 -2.97
C ASP A 158 11.31 8.62 -3.40
N VAL A 159 10.42 8.82 -2.43
CA VAL A 159 9.04 9.28 -2.65
C VAL A 159 9.03 10.72 -3.15
N ALA A 160 9.93 11.57 -2.64
CA ALA A 160 10.00 12.97 -3.03
C ALA A 160 10.28 13.14 -4.53
N SER A 161 11.09 12.28 -5.13
CA SER A 161 11.33 12.24 -6.58
C SER A 161 10.14 11.65 -7.35
N LEU A 162 9.59 10.53 -6.87
CA LEU A 162 8.49 9.82 -7.56
C LEU A 162 7.21 10.65 -7.61
N VAL A 163 6.85 11.35 -6.56
CA VAL A 163 5.65 12.21 -6.51
C VAL A 163 5.66 13.29 -7.60
N ARG A 164 6.83 13.69 -8.09
CA ARG A 164 6.96 14.69 -9.16
C ARG A 164 6.56 14.16 -10.54
N THR A 165 6.66 12.87 -10.79
CA THR A 165 6.49 12.28 -12.13
C THR A 165 5.48 11.13 -12.17
N ALA A 166 5.34 10.34 -11.12
CA ALA A 166 4.45 9.18 -11.09
C ALA A 166 2.96 9.59 -11.16
N PRO A 167 2.09 8.80 -11.81
CA PRO A 167 0.66 9.08 -11.93
C PRO A 167 -0.09 9.00 -10.61
N GLN A 168 0.38 8.16 -9.69
CA GLN A 168 -0.28 7.86 -8.43
C GLN A 168 -0.37 9.10 -7.54
N THR A 169 -1.54 9.31 -6.94
CA THR A 169 -1.81 10.40 -5.99
C THR A 169 -1.67 9.96 -4.54
N ASP A 170 -1.88 8.67 -4.29
CA ASP A 170 -1.82 8.06 -2.97
C ASP A 170 -0.56 7.19 -2.76
N LEU A 171 -0.13 7.09 -1.51
CA LEU A 171 1.11 6.42 -1.13
C LEU A 171 1.05 4.90 -1.37
N THR A 172 -0.12 4.27 -1.13
CA THR A 172 -0.26 2.82 -1.34
C THR A 172 -0.08 2.43 -2.80
N GLN A 173 -0.67 3.19 -3.74
CA GLN A 173 -0.54 2.91 -5.16
C GLN A 173 0.87 3.25 -5.66
N LEU A 174 1.52 4.29 -5.12
CA LEU A 174 2.90 4.58 -5.44
C LEU A 174 3.82 3.40 -5.06
N LEU A 175 3.64 2.85 -3.85
CA LEU A 175 4.41 1.69 -3.38
C LEU A 175 4.06 0.39 -4.13
N GLN A 176 2.79 0.21 -4.53
CA GLN A 176 2.35 -0.93 -5.35
C GLN A 176 3.18 -1.08 -6.64
N TYR A 177 3.57 0.03 -7.27
CA TYR A 177 4.31 0.07 -8.53
C TYR A 177 5.82 0.36 -8.36
N THR A 178 6.34 0.40 -7.12
CA THR A 178 7.76 0.67 -6.85
C THR A 178 8.43 -0.36 -5.95
N VAL A 179 7.68 -1.06 -5.10
CA VAL A 179 8.19 -2.11 -4.21
C VAL A 179 7.62 -3.46 -4.64
N PRO A 180 8.44 -4.42 -5.14
CA PRO A 180 7.92 -5.67 -5.70
C PRO A 180 7.25 -6.56 -4.65
N ALA A 181 7.71 -6.56 -3.40
CA ALA A 181 7.15 -7.34 -2.31
C ALA A 181 5.87 -6.73 -1.70
N PHE A 182 5.51 -5.48 -2.04
CA PHE A 182 4.36 -4.77 -1.50
C PHE A 182 3.15 -4.90 -2.42
N ASN A 183 1.97 -5.24 -1.87
CA ASN A 183 0.73 -5.38 -2.62
C ASN A 183 -0.39 -4.56 -1.99
N SER A 184 -1.06 -3.75 -2.80
CA SER A 184 -2.23 -2.95 -2.45
C SER A 184 -3.08 -2.71 -3.68
N THR A 185 -3.95 -3.67 -4.03
CA THR A 185 -4.98 -3.47 -5.05
C THR A 185 -6.18 -2.77 -4.45
N ARG A 186 -6.74 -1.78 -5.14
CA ARG A 186 -7.99 -1.15 -4.72
C ARG A 186 -9.10 -2.18 -4.68
N GLN A 187 -9.91 -2.13 -3.63
CA GLN A 187 -11.03 -3.02 -3.43
C GLN A 187 -12.31 -2.37 -3.90
N THR A 188 -13.34 -3.17 -4.12
CA THR A 188 -14.67 -2.72 -4.56
C THR A 188 -15.75 -3.39 -3.75
N ALA A 189 -16.82 -2.69 -3.41
CA ALA A 189 -17.94 -3.18 -2.61
C ALA A 189 -17.48 -3.89 -1.32
N ALA A 190 -16.45 -3.37 -0.69
CA ALA A 190 -15.69 -4.03 0.37
C ALA A 190 -16.00 -3.48 1.77
N GLY A 191 -17.19 -2.87 1.98
CA GLY A 191 -17.67 -2.45 3.29
C GLY A 191 -16.81 -1.43 4.01
N GLY A 192 -16.08 -0.58 3.27
CA GLY A 192 -15.16 0.43 3.78
C GLY A 192 -13.69 0.14 3.48
N SER A 193 -13.30 -1.12 3.23
CA SER A 193 -11.93 -1.45 2.79
C SER A 193 -11.59 -0.83 1.43
N ASP A 194 -12.59 -0.55 0.60
CA ASP A 194 -12.51 0.21 -0.65
C ASP A 194 -12.24 1.71 -0.47
N HIS A 195 -12.35 2.21 0.76
CA HIS A 195 -11.98 3.58 1.12
C HIS A 195 -10.60 3.69 1.80
N VAL A 196 -10.00 2.55 2.20
CA VAL A 196 -8.75 2.49 2.98
C VAL A 196 -7.59 1.90 2.16
N ASP A 197 -7.87 1.03 1.19
CA ASP A 197 -6.88 0.31 0.37
C ASP A 197 -5.91 -0.55 1.21
N PRO A 198 -6.34 -1.68 1.79
CA PRO A 198 -5.49 -2.55 2.60
C PRO A 198 -4.24 -3.00 1.85
N SER A 199 -3.10 -2.99 2.54
CA SER A 199 -1.81 -3.34 1.95
C SER A 199 -1.07 -4.40 2.73
N ASN A 200 -0.27 -5.21 2.05
CA ASN A 200 0.56 -6.23 2.67
C ASN A 200 1.96 -6.31 2.07
N LEU A 201 2.85 -6.97 2.78
CA LEU A 201 4.22 -7.25 2.35
C LEU A 201 4.40 -8.76 2.19
N ARG A 202 5.04 -9.21 1.08
CA ARG A 202 5.31 -10.63 0.79
C ARG A 202 4.07 -11.53 0.82
N GLY A 203 2.89 -10.98 0.52
CA GLY A 203 1.63 -11.72 0.53
C GLY A 203 1.09 -12.12 1.90
N LEU A 204 1.70 -11.64 3.00
CA LEU A 204 1.26 -11.92 4.37
C LEU A 204 0.04 -11.07 4.77
N GLY A 205 -0.39 -11.11 6.03
CA GLY A 205 -1.51 -10.31 6.53
C GLY A 205 -1.20 -8.81 6.53
N THR A 206 -2.23 -7.97 6.42
CA THR A 206 -2.06 -6.51 6.48
C THR A 206 -1.61 -6.04 7.87
N ASP A 207 -1.86 -6.83 8.89
CA ASP A 207 -1.50 -6.64 10.30
C ASP A 207 -0.16 -7.30 10.68
N GLN A 208 0.52 -7.95 9.73
CA GLN A 208 1.83 -8.58 9.91
C GLN A 208 2.97 -7.72 9.37
N MET A 209 2.67 -6.47 8.96
CA MET A 209 3.62 -5.44 8.54
C MET A 209 3.52 -4.25 9.50
N LEU A 210 4.62 -3.95 10.20
CA LEU A 210 4.67 -2.78 11.06
C LEU A 210 4.95 -1.51 10.25
N VAL A 211 4.17 -0.45 10.52
CA VAL A 211 4.38 0.88 9.92
C VAL A 211 4.90 1.85 10.96
N LEU A 212 5.97 2.55 10.62
CA LEU A 212 6.57 3.62 11.40
C LEU A 212 6.53 4.94 10.62
N VAL A 213 6.47 6.06 11.32
CA VAL A 213 6.70 7.40 10.79
C VAL A 213 7.85 8.02 11.57
N ASN A 214 8.93 8.42 10.89
CA ASN A 214 10.18 8.88 11.52
C ASN A 214 10.65 7.94 12.66
N GLY A 215 10.55 6.61 12.45
CA GLY A 215 10.94 5.59 13.42
C GLY A 215 9.98 5.36 14.59
N LYS A 216 8.83 6.04 14.66
CA LYS A 216 7.81 5.86 15.71
C LYS A 216 6.59 5.13 15.17
N ARG A 217 6.02 4.21 15.97
CA ARG A 217 4.88 3.36 15.58
C ARG A 217 3.67 4.19 15.16
N ARG A 218 3.13 3.89 13.97
CA ARG A 218 1.85 4.39 13.50
C ARG A 218 0.73 3.45 13.97
N HIS A 219 -0.39 4.02 14.40
CA HIS A 219 -1.58 3.25 14.76
C HIS A 219 -2.22 2.57 13.54
N THR A 220 -3.00 1.53 13.79
CA THR A 220 -3.80 0.83 12.78
C THR A 220 -5.14 1.54 12.55
N THR A 221 -5.86 1.13 11.50
CA THR A 221 -7.26 1.56 11.31
C THR A 221 -8.17 0.99 12.39
N ALA A 222 -9.33 1.60 12.58
CA ALA A 222 -10.40 1.02 13.38
C ALA A 222 -11.17 -0.08 12.65
N LEU A 223 -10.99 -0.19 11.32
CA LEU A 223 -11.68 -1.14 10.45
C LEU A 223 -11.04 -2.52 10.51
N VAL A 224 -11.85 -3.55 10.69
CA VAL A 224 -11.50 -4.94 10.34
C VAL A 224 -11.89 -5.19 8.89
N ASN A 225 -10.97 -5.68 8.07
CA ASN A 225 -11.26 -6.02 6.68
C ASN A 225 -12.03 -7.33 6.61
N LEU A 226 -13.32 -7.30 6.37
CA LEU A 226 -14.17 -8.51 6.34
C LEU A 226 -14.68 -8.81 4.95
N LEU A 227 -14.91 -7.78 4.15
CA LEU A 227 -15.37 -7.88 2.78
C LEU A 227 -14.20 -7.58 1.82
N GLY A 228 -14.31 -8.02 0.59
CA GLY A 228 -13.23 -7.95 -0.39
C GLY A 228 -12.35 -9.19 -0.39
N ASN A 229 -11.18 -9.11 -1.03
CA ASN A 229 -10.26 -10.24 -1.19
C ASN A 229 -8.89 -10.01 -0.56
N ARG A 230 -8.57 -8.79 -0.13
CA ARG A 230 -7.28 -8.48 0.47
C ARG A 230 -7.41 -8.24 1.97
N GLY A 231 -6.59 -8.96 2.73
CA GLY A 231 -6.50 -8.78 4.17
C GLY A 231 -7.75 -9.21 4.93
N VAL A 232 -8.54 -10.15 4.42
CA VAL A 232 -9.75 -10.65 5.09
C VAL A 232 -9.41 -11.14 6.50
N GLY A 233 -10.14 -10.63 7.48
CA GLY A 233 -9.92 -10.93 8.89
C GLY A 233 -8.82 -10.12 9.57
N SER A 234 -8.08 -9.27 8.86
CA SER A 234 -6.94 -8.52 9.38
C SER A 234 -7.19 -7.02 9.51
N VAL A 235 -6.33 -6.34 10.27
CA VAL A 235 -6.40 -4.91 10.58
C VAL A 235 -5.07 -4.26 10.20
N GLY A 236 -5.04 -3.44 9.16
CA GLY A 236 -3.82 -2.79 8.67
C GLY A 236 -3.71 -1.32 9.08
N THR A 237 -2.61 -0.69 8.69
CA THR A 237 -2.42 0.76 8.78
C THR A 237 -2.85 1.42 7.46
N ASP A 238 -3.60 2.52 7.54
CA ASP A 238 -3.99 3.31 6.37
C ASP A 238 -2.85 4.28 5.97
N LEU A 239 -2.08 3.90 4.95
CA LEU A 239 -0.96 4.71 4.44
C LEU A 239 -1.45 5.96 3.70
N ASN A 240 -2.68 5.95 3.17
CA ASN A 240 -3.25 7.05 2.39
C ASN A 240 -3.72 8.22 3.26
N THR A 241 -3.57 8.12 4.56
CA THR A 241 -3.80 9.23 5.51
C THR A 241 -2.65 10.25 5.54
N LEU A 242 -1.51 9.88 4.97
CA LEU A 242 -0.34 10.75 4.87
C LEU A 242 -0.28 11.41 3.49
N PRO A 243 -0.09 12.75 3.41
CA PRO A 243 0.13 13.43 2.14
C PRO A 243 1.48 13.00 1.55
N SER A 244 1.48 12.37 0.38
CA SER A 244 2.70 11.86 -0.27
C SER A 244 3.73 12.96 -0.55
N LEU A 245 3.27 14.20 -0.78
CA LEU A 245 4.13 15.38 -0.98
C LEU A 245 4.99 15.73 0.25
N GLY A 246 4.56 15.35 1.46
CA GLY A 246 5.28 15.53 2.73
C GLY A 246 6.24 14.40 3.08
N VAL A 247 6.27 13.34 2.29
CA VAL A 247 7.16 12.19 2.49
C VAL A 247 8.44 12.40 1.69
N GLU A 248 9.58 12.21 2.34
CA GLU A 248 10.90 12.24 1.70
C GLU A 248 11.20 10.89 1.05
N ARG A 249 11.21 9.84 1.87
CA ARG A 249 11.45 8.48 1.42
C ARG A 249 10.68 7.47 2.28
N VAL A 250 10.52 6.27 1.75
CA VAL A 250 10.02 5.10 2.49
C VAL A 250 11.12 4.04 2.52
N GLU A 251 11.45 3.58 3.70
CA GLU A 251 12.36 2.47 3.93
C GLU A 251 11.52 1.21 4.19
N VAL A 252 11.76 0.16 3.42
CA VAL A 252 11.06 -1.12 3.56
C VAL A 252 12.06 -2.18 3.99
N LEU A 253 12.06 -2.51 5.28
CA LEU A 253 12.82 -3.61 5.83
C LEU A 253 12.11 -4.92 5.50
N ARG A 254 12.71 -5.74 4.65
CA ARG A 254 12.18 -7.03 4.21
C ARG A 254 12.73 -8.18 5.06
N ASP A 255 12.59 -8.06 6.38
CA ASP A 255 12.97 -9.07 7.35
C ASP A 255 12.15 -8.92 8.62
N GLY A 256 11.94 -10.00 9.36
CA GLY A 256 11.29 -9.92 10.65
C GLY A 256 12.10 -9.06 11.63
N ALA A 257 11.43 -8.19 12.35
CA ALA A 257 12.12 -7.23 13.22
C ALA A 257 11.38 -6.95 14.54
N ALA A 258 10.60 -7.91 15.01
CA ALA A 258 9.84 -7.76 16.25
C ALA A 258 10.75 -7.56 17.48
N ALA A 259 11.96 -8.11 17.51
CA ALA A 259 12.93 -7.88 18.57
C ALA A 259 13.38 -6.41 18.66
N GLN A 260 13.41 -5.68 17.52
CA GLN A 260 13.84 -4.29 17.46
C GLN A 260 12.68 -3.29 17.63
N TYR A 261 11.50 -3.59 17.04
CA TYR A 261 10.39 -2.64 16.90
C TYR A 261 9.08 -3.09 17.59
N GLY A 262 9.05 -4.29 18.20
CA GLY A 262 7.88 -4.85 18.89
C GLY A 262 6.96 -5.65 17.98
N SER A 263 5.78 -6.00 18.49
CA SER A 263 4.77 -6.81 17.79
C SER A 263 4.46 -6.29 16.38
N ASP A 264 3.93 -7.16 15.54
CA ASP A 264 3.42 -6.90 14.19
C ASP A 264 4.51 -6.86 13.08
N ALA A 265 5.81 -6.78 13.43
CA ALA A 265 6.93 -6.80 12.48
C ALA A 265 7.32 -8.22 12.05
N ILE A 266 6.35 -9.02 11.55
CA ILE A 266 6.56 -10.41 11.06
C ILE A 266 7.05 -10.40 9.61
N ALA A 267 6.30 -9.77 8.71
CA ALA A 267 6.62 -9.65 7.28
C ALA A 267 7.78 -8.67 7.03
N GLY A 268 7.87 -7.67 7.89
CA GLY A 268 8.84 -6.59 7.79
C GLY A 268 8.36 -5.31 8.45
N VAL A 269 9.13 -4.23 8.23
CA VAL A 269 8.84 -2.89 8.75
C VAL A 269 8.88 -1.89 7.60
N MET A 270 7.88 -1.02 7.55
CA MET A 270 7.85 0.13 6.66
C MET A 270 8.04 1.40 7.48
N ASN A 271 9.11 2.15 7.23
CA ASN A 271 9.36 3.41 7.88
C ASN A 271 9.21 4.56 6.89
N ILE A 272 8.29 5.47 7.18
CA ILE A 272 7.98 6.64 6.37
C ILE A 272 8.74 7.83 6.94
N ASN A 273 9.78 8.25 6.24
CA ASN A 273 10.58 9.40 6.61
C ASN A 273 9.97 10.67 6.02
N LEU A 274 9.66 11.62 6.87
CA LEU A 274 9.03 12.89 6.49
C LEU A 274 10.07 13.90 6.02
N LYS A 275 9.68 14.81 5.15
CA LYS A 275 10.52 15.93 4.71
C LYS A 275 10.96 16.79 5.89
N SER A 276 12.21 17.21 5.84
CA SER A 276 12.87 18.07 6.83
C SER A 276 13.45 19.35 6.23
N ASP A 277 13.06 19.72 5.02
CA ASP A 277 13.47 20.96 4.38
C ASP A 277 13.14 22.15 5.26
N ASN A 278 14.14 23.04 5.49
CA ASN A 278 13.99 24.25 6.29
C ASN A 278 13.83 25.52 5.45
N ARG A 279 13.76 25.40 4.13
CA ARG A 279 13.58 26.49 3.16
C ARG A 279 12.86 25.96 1.92
N GLY A 280 12.44 26.90 1.07
CA GLY A 280 11.78 26.55 -0.17
C GLY A 280 10.44 25.88 0.03
N GLY A 281 9.87 25.41 -1.05
CA GLY A 281 8.62 24.68 -1.05
C GLY A 281 8.17 24.31 -2.45
N SER A 282 7.06 23.59 -2.55
CA SER A 282 6.49 23.21 -3.83
C SER A 282 4.97 23.19 -3.78
N VAL A 283 4.37 23.51 -4.93
CA VAL A 283 2.94 23.29 -5.20
C VAL A 283 2.85 22.19 -6.24
N LEU A 284 1.99 21.24 -6.04
CA LEU A 284 1.73 20.11 -6.93
C LEU A 284 0.27 20.13 -7.36
N LEU A 285 0.02 20.08 -8.65
CA LEU A 285 -1.27 19.75 -9.25
C LEU A 285 -1.10 18.45 -10.06
N ASN A 286 -1.95 17.48 -9.81
CA ASN A 286 -2.04 16.26 -10.61
C ASN A 286 -3.50 16.03 -10.97
N THR A 287 -3.83 15.84 -12.25
CA THR A 287 -5.18 15.56 -12.70
C THR A 287 -5.17 14.56 -13.84
N GLY A 288 -6.16 13.69 -13.89
CA GLY A 288 -6.26 12.68 -14.93
C GLY A 288 -7.59 11.94 -14.89
N LEU A 289 -7.83 11.12 -15.91
CA LEU A 289 -9.03 10.30 -16.06
C LEU A 289 -8.71 9.00 -16.79
N THR A 290 -9.59 8.01 -16.66
CA THR A 290 -9.42 6.75 -17.39
C THR A 290 -9.74 6.91 -18.88
N SER A 291 -9.28 5.97 -19.71
CA SER A 291 -9.63 5.91 -21.14
C SER A 291 -11.12 5.69 -21.40
N GLU A 292 -11.87 5.24 -20.40
CA GLU A 292 -13.33 5.06 -20.45
C GLU A 292 -14.09 6.40 -20.21
N GLY A 293 -13.36 7.48 -19.83
CA GLY A 293 -13.93 8.80 -19.56
C GLY A 293 -14.50 8.97 -18.15
N ASP A 294 -14.27 8.03 -17.24
CA ASP A 294 -14.64 8.07 -15.83
C ASP A 294 -13.41 8.11 -14.91
N GLY A 295 -13.61 8.01 -13.60
CA GLY A 295 -12.52 7.93 -12.63
C GLY A 295 -11.63 9.18 -12.60
N LEU A 296 -12.20 10.37 -12.83
CA LEU A 296 -11.46 11.64 -12.68
C LEU A 296 -10.76 11.65 -11.33
N ALA A 297 -9.44 11.84 -11.33
CA ALA A 297 -8.65 12.02 -10.13
C ALA A 297 -7.89 13.35 -10.19
N THR A 298 -7.98 14.13 -9.11
CA THR A 298 -7.28 15.41 -9.00
C THR A 298 -6.70 15.55 -7.60
N LEU A 299 -5.43 15.94 -7.53
CA LEU A 299 -4.72 16.26 -6.29
C LEU A 299 -4.11 17.66 -6.41
N LEU A 300 -4.40 18.51 -5.42
CA LEU A 300 -3.69 19.78 -5.21
C LEU A 300 -2.99 19.72 -3.86
N GLY A 301 -1.67 19.95 -3.85
CA GLY A 301 -0.87 19.91 -2.63
C GLY A 301 0.15 21.03 -2.57
N ILE A 302 0.49 21.42 -1.34
CA ILE A 302 1.54 22.39 -1.03
C ILE A 302 2.44 21.84 0.07
N ASN A 303 3.75 22.02 -0.10
CA ASN A 303 4.75 21.75 0.93
C ASN A 303 5.62 23.00 1.10
N LYS A 304 5.97 23.33 2.35
CA LYS A 304 6.81 24.50 2.68
C LYS A 304 7.68 24.24 3.88
N GLY A 305 8.98 24.47 3.71
CA GLY A 305 9.97 24.47 4.79
C GLY A 305 10.18 25.86 5.39
N PHE A 306 10.35 25.89 6.70
CA PHE A 306 10.69 27.08 7.48
C PHE A 306 11.87 26.78 8.40
N ARG A 307 12.76 27.73 8.53
CA ARG A 307 13.89 27.62 9.46
C ARG A 307 13.44 27.96 10.88
N LEU A 308 13.77 27.09 11.83
CA LEU A 308 13.59 27.33 13.27
C LEU A 308 14.96 27.49 13.95
N GLY A 309 15.27 28.68 14.40
CA GLY A 309 16.59 28.96 14.96
C GLY A 309 17.72 28.78 13.93
N GLN A 310 18.91 28.41 14.40
CA GLN A 310 20.08 28.23 13.53
C GLN A 310 20.12 26.87 12.83
N LYS A 311 19.73 25.78 13.50
CA LYS A 311 19.84 24.40 13.03
C LYS A 311 18.50 23.66 12.94
N GLY A 312 17.38 24.31 13.36
CA GLY A 312 16.08 23.69 13.37
C GLY A 312 15.30 23.90 12.06
N PHE A 313 14.21 23.12 11.93
CA PHE A 313 13.27 23.20 10.82
C PHE A 313 11.83 22.99 11.28
N LEU A 314 10.90 23.56 10.51
CA LEU A 314 9.49 23.21 10.47
C LEU A 314 9.10 22.99 9.00
N ASN A 315 8.65 21.80 8.66
CA ASN A 315 8.13 21.47 7.34
C ASN A 315 6.62 21.23 7.44
N LEU A 316 5.87 21.96 6.64
CA LEU A 316 4.41 21.85 6.59
C LEU A 316 3.97 21.35 5.23
N THR A 317 3.02 20.43 5.22
CA THR A 317 2.37 19.93 4.01
C THR A 317 0.87 19.94 4.20
N ALA A 318 0.15 20.37 3.17
CA ALA A 318 -1.28 20.21 3.08
C ALA A 318 -1.65 19.78 1.67
N ASP A 319 -2.65 18.90 1.55
CA ASP A 319 -3.22 18.56 0.26
C ASP A 319 -4.72 18.26 0.34
N ALA A 320 -5.36 18.34 -0.83
CA ALA A 320 -6.72 17.88 -1.04
C ALA A 320 -6.75 17.05 -2.32
N ASP A 321 -7.37 15.88 -2.26
CA ASP A 321 -7.60 15.06 -3.43
C ASP A 321 -9.05 14.63 -3.59
N TYR A 322 -9.42 14.49 -4.83
CA TYR A 322 -10.68 13.94 -5.30
C TYR A 322 -10.41 12.81 -6.28
N ARG A 323 -11.04 11.68 -6.06
CA ARG A 323 -11.11 10.57 -7.01
C ARG A 323 -12.56 10.22 -7.21
N ASP A 324 -13.04 10.28 -8.46
CA ASP A 324 -14.37 9.77 -8.80
C ASP A 324 -14.35 8.26 -8.94
N ARG A 325 -15.54 7.68 -8.86
CA ARG A 325 -15.76 6.25 -9.08
C ARG A 325 -15.44 5.85 -10.51
N THR A 326 -15.00 4.63 -10.71
CA THR A 326 -15.02 3.95 -12.00
C THR A 326 -16.18 2.97 -12.06
N THR A 327 -16.65 2.64 -13.26
CA THR A 327 -17.71 1.67 -13.46
C THR A 327 -17.26 0.64 -14.48
N ARG A 328 -17.08 -0.61 -14.01
CA ARG A 328 -16.61 -1.76 -14.82
C ARG A 328 -17.56 -2.94 -14.62
N GLY A 329 -18.79 -2.63 -14.34
CA GLY A 329 -19.85 -3.58 -14.08
C GLY A 329 -20.61 -3.97 -15.33
N TYR A 330 -21.67 -4.73 -15.10
CA TYR A 330 -22.56 -5.24 -16.13
C TYR A 330 -23.98 -4.71 -15.95
N THR A 331 -24.74 -4.68 -17.04
CA THR A 331 -26.18 -4.46 -17.06
C THR A 331 -26.90 -5.78 -17.29
N ARG A 332 -28.20 -5.85 -17.00
CA ARG A 332 -29.05 -6.98 -17.38
C ARG A 332 -29.03 -8.18 -16.42
N ASN A 333 -29.79 -8.04 -15.36
CA ASN A 333 -30.09 -9.19 -14.52
C ASN A 333 -31.61 -9.20 -14.25
N PRO A 334 -32.35 -10.18 -14.76
CA PRO A 334 -33.83 -10.25 -14.57
C PRO A 334 -34.23 -10.39 -13.10
N LEU A 335 -33.37 -10.85 -12.23
CA LEU A 335 -33.61 -10.89 -10.77
C LEU A 335 -33.52 -9.51 -10.12
N VAL A 336 -32.76 -8.60 -10.73
CA VAL A 336 -32.57 -7.23 -10.22
C VAL A 336 -33.78 -6.37 -10.52
N SER A 337 -34.39 -6.49 -11.71
CA SER A 337 -35.45 -5.62 -12.14
C SER A 337 -36.46 -6.35 -13.03
N PRO A 338 -37.77 -6.08 -12.89
CA PRO A 338 -38.79 -6.66 -13.71
C PRO A 338 -38.78 -6.20 -15.19
N VAL A 339 -37.99 -5.18 -15.52
CA VAL A 339 -37.81 -4.73 -16.91
C VAL A 339 -37.00 -5.70 -17.76
N PHE A 340 -36.17 -6.54 -17.10
CA PHE A 340 -35.34 -7.53 -17.81
C PHE A 340 -36.08 -8.85 -17.98
N VAL A 341 -36.06 -9.37 -19.19
CA VAL A 341 -36.72 -10.63 -19.54
C VAL A 341 -35.73 -11.52 -20.27
N VAL A 342 -35.58 -12.75 -19.79
CA VAL A 342 -34.63 -13.70 -20.36
C VAL A 342 -35.00 -13.97 -21.82
N ASN A 343 -34.01 -13.76 -22.71
CA ASN A 343 -34.12 -14.05 -24.14
C ASN A 343 -35.21 -13.31 -24.94
N ASN A 344 -35.70 -12.15 -24.45
CA ASN A 344 -36.64 -11.34 -25.18
C ASN A 344 -36.26 -9.84 -25.23
N PRO A 345 -35.29 -9.46 -26.08
CA PRO A 345 -34.80 -8.07 -26.16
C PRO A 345 -35.88 -7.04 -26.55
N ALA A 346 -36.85 -7.43 -27.37
CA ALA A 346 -37.95 -6.52 -27.78
C ALA A 346 -38.87 -6.17 -26.57
N ARG A 347 -39.18 -7.15 -25.74
CA ARG A 347 -39.98 -6.94 -24.52
C ARG A 347 -39.21 -6.12 -23.49
N GLU A 348 -37.91 -6.36 -23.36
CA GLU A 348 -37.03 -5.55 -22.48
C GLU A 348 -36.99 -4.10 -22.93
N GLN A 349 -36.80 -3.84 -24.23
CA GLN A 349 -36.77 -2.50 -24.78
C GLN A 349 -38.11 -1.79 -24.54
N ALA A 350 -39.24 -2.46 -24.76
CA ALA A 350 -40.56 -1.91 -24.49
C ALA A 350 -40.75 -1.60 -22.99
N ALA A 351 -40.30 -2.49 -22.08
CA ALA A 351 -40.39 -2.29 -20.63
C ALA A 351 -39.50 -1.13 -20.16
N LEU A 352 -38.29 -0.99 -20.68
CA LEU A 352 -37.40 0.15 -20.41
C LEU A 352 -38.05 1.46 -20.87
N MET A 353 -38.55 1.51 -22.07
CA MET A 353 -39.24 2.70 -22.60
C MET A 353 -40.48 3.07 -21.76
N ALA A 354 -41.32 2.09 -21.38
CA ALA A 354 -42.47 2.30 -20.52
C ALA A 354 -42.09 2.82 -19.11
N ALA A 355 -40.93 2.40 -18.59
CA ALA A 355 -40.41 2.83 -17.32
C ALA A 355 -39.64 4.18 -17.38
N GLY A 356 -39.45 4.77 -18.57
CA GLY A 356 -38.61 5.94 -18.77
C GLY A 356 -37.15 5.70 -18.38
N LYS A 357 -36.66 4.46 -18.57
CA LYS A 357 -35.33 3.99 -18.17
C LYS A 357 -34.47 3.58 -19.36
N THR A 358 -33.16 3.56 -19.17
CA THR A 358 -32.18 3.06 -20.11
C THR A 358 -31.37 1.93 -19.49
N TYR A 359 -30.59 1.20 -20.27
CA TYR A 359 -29.66 0.20 -19.73
C TYR A 359 -28.65 0.79 -18.73
N ASP A 360 -28.25 2.05 -18.90
CA ASP A 360 -27.29 2.73 -18.03
C ASP A 360 -27.82 2.96 -16.60
N ASP A 361 -29.15 3.02 -16.42
CA ASP A 361 -29.78 3.11 -15.10
C ASP A 361 -29.53 1.85 -14.24
N PHE A 362 -29.23 0.71 -14.88
CA PHE A 362 -29.12 -0.60 -14.24
C PHE A 362 -27.70 -1.16 -14.24
N VAL A 363 -26.70 -0.35 -14.59
CA VAL A 363 -25.30 -0.79 -14.54
C VAL A 363 -24.90 -1.08 -13.09
N GLN A 364 -24.45 -2.30 -12.83
CA GLN A 364 -23.77 -2.64 -11.58
C GLN A 364 -22.52 -1.76 -11.46
N ARG A 365 -22.53 -0.80 -10.54
CA ARG A 365 -21.40 0.12 -10.32
C ARG A 365 -20.31 -0.61 -9.54
N ASN A 366 -19.52 -1.37 -10.26
CA ASN A 366 -18.40 -2.15 -9.78
C ASN A 366 -17.10 -1.49 -10.27
N GLY A 367 -16.25 -1.02 -9.37
CA GLY A 367 -15.04 -0.25 -9.70
C GLY A 367 -14.47 0.46 -8.49
N ASP A 368 -13.51 1.35 -8.72
CA ASP A 368 -12.94 2.17 -7.67
C ASP A 368 -14.00 3.04 -6.99
N ALA A 369 -13.95 3.14 -5.68
CA ALA A 369 -14.84 3.99 -4.90
C ALA A 369 -14.53 5.47 -5.13
N ARG A 370 -15.57 6.34 -5.01
CA ARG A 370 -15.37 7.79 -4.92
C ARG A 370 -14.76 8.12 -3.56
N VAL A 371 -13.69 8.91 -3.57
CA VAL A 371 -13.01 9.33 -2.33
C VAL A 371 -12.67 10.83 -2.42
N ARG A 372 -12.85 11.53 -1.31
CA ARG A 372 -12.41 12.92 -1.11
C ARG A 372 -11.58 12.98 0.16
N ASN A 373 -10.36 13.48 0.06
CA ASN A 373 -9.45 13.65 1.18
C ASN A 373 -9.07 15.11 1.36
N VAL A 374 -8.86 15.50 2.62
CA VAL A 374 -8.11 16.68 3.00
C VAL A 374 -7.09 16.23 4.04
N ARG A 375 -5.79 16.49 3.80
CA ARG A 375 -4.71 16.06 4.66
C ARG A 375 -3.81 17.21 5.04
N GLY A 376 -3.36 17.19 6.29
CA GLY A 376 -2.33 18.08 6.81
C GLY A 376 -1.24 17.28 7.51
N LEU A 377 0.00 17.73 7.40
CA LEU A 377 1.16 17.12 8.02
C LEU A 377 2.16 18.20 8.43
N PHE A 378 2.77 18.01 9.59
CA PHE A 378 3.93 18.81 10.01
C PHE A 378 5.06 17.89 10.46
N ASN A 379 6.29 18.37 10.30
CA ASN A 379 7.51 17.78 10.85
C ASN A 379 8.43 18.90 11.31
N ALA A 380 8.84 18.86 12.57
CA ALA A 380 9.64 19.90 13.19
C ALA A 380 10.73 19.33 14.08
N ARG A 381 11.87 20.02 14.13
CA ARG A 381 12.96 19.77 15.07
C ARG A 381 13.64 21.09 15.43
N VAL A 382 13.96 21.25 16.70
CA VAL A 382 14.68 22.41 17.22
C VAL A 382 15.83 21.93 18.09
N GLU A 383 17.05 22.28 17.73
CA GLU A 383 18.24 22.04 18.53
C GLU A 383 18.48 23.24 19.46
N ILE A 384 18.29 23.02 20.75
CA ILE A 384 18.52 24.04 21.80
C ILE A 384 20.00 24.13 22.12
N SER A 385 20.69 22.96 22.17
CA SER A 385 22.11 22.85 22.34
C SER A 385 22.64 21.61 21.65
N GLU A 386 23.93 21.36 21.66
CA GLU A 386 24.50 20.11 21.17
C GLU A 386 24.00 18.86 21.89
N ALA A 387 23.48 19.03 23.13
CA ALA A 387 23.04 17.92 23.97
C ALA A 387 21.53 17.89 24.19
N LEU A 388 20.77 18.82 23.58
CA LEU A 388 19.32 18.92 23.79
C LEU A 388 18.61 19.32 22.48
N ALA A 389 17.76 18.45 21.98
CA ALA A 389 16.89 18.72 20.84
C ALA A 389 15.45 18.31 21.16
N PHE A 390 14.51 19.13 20.73
CA PHE A 390 13.06 18.79 20.71
C PHE A 390 12.64 18.50 19.29
N TYR A 391 11.73 17.54 19.13
CA TYR A 391 11.10 17.27 17.86
C TYR A 391 9.61 16.99 18.03
N GLY A 392 8.88 17.18 16.95
CA GLY A 392 7.49 16.83 16.87
C GLY A 392 7.05 16.68 15.44
N PHE A 393 6.20 15.72 15.17
CA PHE A 393 5.56 15.54 13.89
C PHE A 393 4.16 14.99 14.06
N GLY A 394 3.32 15.25 13.07
CA GLY A 394 1.97 14.76 13.13
C GLY A 394 1.22 14.96 11.82
N SER A 395 0.13 14.23 11.69
CA SER A 395 -0.74 14.29 10.52
C SER A 395 -2.20 14.23 10.93
N TYR A 396 -3.04 14.82 10.11
CA TYR A 396 -4.49 14.68 10.19
C TYR A 396 -5.07 14.48 8.78
N ASN A 397 -6.00 13.54 8.65
CA ASN A 397 -6.76 13.28 7.45
C ASN A 397 -8.26 13.26 7.76
N PHE A 398 -9.01 13.97 6.94
CA PHE A 398 -10.45 13.81 6.83
C PHE A 398 -10.79 13.24 5.47
N ARG A 399 -11.48 12.08 5.45
CA ARG A 399 -11.87 11.38 4.23
C ARG A 399 -13.36 11.11 4.20
N ARG A 400 -13.97 11.37 3.04
CA ARG A 400 -15.30 10.87 2.70
C ARG A 400 -15.17 9.86 1.58
N GLY A 401 -15.67 8.65 1.81
CA GLY A 401 -15.74 7.57 0.84
C GLY A 401 -17.19 7.30 0.45
N GLN A 402 -17.41 6.91 -0.81
CA GLN A 402 -18.69 6.44 -1.32
C GLN A 402 -18.48 5.21 -2.18
N ALA A 403 -19.05 4.09 -1.78
CA ALA A 403 -19.05 2.83 -2.51
C ALA A 403 -20.47 2.31 -2.71
N ASN A 404 -20.63 1.45 -3.71
CA ASN A 404 -21.90 0.78 -3.95
C ASN A 404 -21.77 -0.68 -3.53
N THR A 405 -22.81 -1.23 -2.89
CA THR A 405 -22.91 -2.67 -2.65
C THR A 405 -23.43 -3.36 -3.92
N PRO A 406 -23.48 -4.69 -3.96
CA PRO A 406 -24.23 -5.39 -4.99
C PRO A 406 -25.69 -4.91 -5.08
N TRP A 407 -26.30 -5.06 -6.27
CA TRP A 407 -27.72 -4.82 -6.45
C TRP A 407 -28.56 -5.70 -5.54
N VAL A 408 -29.63 -5.13 -4.98
CA VAL A 408 -30.65 -5.91 -4.27
C VAL A 408 -31.57 -6.55 -5.31
N LEU A 409 -31.70 -7.88 -5.22
CA LEU A 409 -32.47 -8.69 -6.17
C LEU A 409 -33.95 -8.64 -5.84
N LEU A 410 -34.76 -7.89 -6.56
CA LEU A 410 -36.19 -7.76 -6.30
C LEU A 410 -36.95 -9.08 -6.42
N ALA A 411 -36.52 -9.97 -7.31
CA ALA A 411 -37.14 -11.29 -7.47
C ALA A 411 -37.02 -12.17 -6.21
N THR A 412 -36.02 -11.91 -5.36
CA THR A 412 -35.85 -12.62 -4.08
C THR A 412 -36.36 -11.84 -2.88
N GLN A 413 -36.97 -10.65 -3.10
CA GLN A 413 -37.50 -9.83 -2.02
C GLN A 413 -39.03 -10.12 -1.87
N PRO A 414 -39.42 -10.78 -0.80
CA PRO A 414 -40.85 -11.08 -0.54
C PRO A 414 -41.61 -9.83 -0.08
N ASN A 415 -40.90 -8.77 0.34
CA ASN A 415 -41.54 -7.59 0.92
C ASN A 415 -41.97 -6.57 -0.15
N GLU A 416 -43.23 -6.35 -0.26
CA GLU A 416 -43.84 -5.40 -1.20
C GLU A 416 -43.43 -3.95 -0.89
N VAL A 417 -43.16 -3.60 0.36
CA VAL A 417 -42.67 -2.27 0.74
C VAL A 417 -41.38 -1.92 0.01
N VAL A 418 -40.45 -2.86 -0.10
CA VAL A 418 -39.18 -2.64 -0.83
C VAL A 418 -39.46 -2.36 -2.31
N LYS A 419 -40.42 -3.06 -2.90
CA LYS A 419 -40.81 -2.85 -4.30
C LYS A 419 -41.55 -1.52 -4.52
N GLU A 420 -42.26 -1.04 -3.51
CA GLU A 420 -42.92 0.27 -3.54
C GLU A 420 -41.89 1.40 -3.58
N PHE A 421 -40.86 1.35 -2.75
CA PHE A 421 -39.73 2.33 -2.77
C PHE A 421 -38.89 2.22 -4.05
N PHE A 422 -38.65 1.00 -4.52
CA PHE A 422 -37.69 0.70 -5.60
C PHE A 422 -38.30 -0.27 -6.63
N PRO A 423 -39.29 0.13 -7.40
CA PRO A 423 -40.03 -0.78 -8.29
C PRO A 423 -39.17 -1.41 -9.39
N TYR A 424 -38.02 -0.81 -9.70
CA TYR A 424 -37.11 -1.30 -10.74
C TYR A 424 -35.80 -1.89 -10.16
N GLY A 425 -35.70 -2.07 -8.86
CA GLY A 425 -34.49 -2.51 -8.18
C GLY A 425 -33.59 -1.33 -7.82
N TYR A 426 -32.57 -1.60 -7.03
CA TYR A 426 -31.66 -0.59 -6.53
C TYR A 426 -30.32 -1.16 -6.11
N GLN A 427 -29.34 -0.30 -6.06
CA GLN A 427 -28.00 -0.59 -5.57
C GLN A 427 -27.72 0.27 -4.34
N PRO A 428 -27.72 -0.31 -3.13
CA PRO A 428 -27.42 0.43 -1.92
C PRO A 428 -26.04 1.06 -1.94
N GLN A 429 -25.88 2.16 -1.21
CA GLN A 429 -24.61 2.87 -1.07
C GLN A 429 -24.14 2.84 0.38
N VAL A 430 -22.87 2.49 0.55
CA VAL A 430 -22.13 2.59 1.81
C VAL A 430 -21.20 3.79 1.71
N ASN A 431 -21.50 4.81 2.50
CA ASN A 431 -20.69 6.01 2.59
C ASN A 431 -19.92 5.98 3.92
N THR A 432 -18.70 6.51 3.92
CA THR A 432 -17.90 6.60 5.14
C THR A 432 -17.41 8.01 5.39
N ARG A 433 -17.30 8.35 6.66
CA ARG A 433 -16.58 9.52 7.17
C ARG A 433 -15.44 9.03 8.05
N ILE A 434 -14.20 9.22 7.58
CA ILE A 434 -13.01 8.77 8.26
C ILE A 434 -12.23 9.97 8.77
N HIS A 435 -11.94 9.97 10.07
CA HIS A 435 -11.01 10.89 10.72
C HIS A 435 -9.82 10.09 11.21
N ASP A 436 -8.64 10.43 10.75
CA ASP A 436 -7.39 9.78 11.13
C ASP A 436 -6.38 10.85 11.54
N GLY A 437 -5.73 10.66 12.65
CA GLY A 437 -4.74 11.60 13.14
C GLY A 437 -3.69 10.91 14.00
N ALA A 438 -2.47 11.41 13.94
CA ALA A 438 -1.43 11.05 14.88
C ALA A 438 -0.50 12.22 15.13
N GLY A 439 -0.01 12.30 16.36
CA GLY A 439 0.99 13.26 16.78
C GLY A 439 2.05 12.58 17.64
N THR A 440 3.30 12.93 17.37
CA THR A 440 4.46 12.52 18.17
C THR A 440 5.16 13.77 18.68
N VAL A 441 5.53 13.75 19.94
CA VAL A 441 6.44 14.73 20.54
C VAL A 441 7.57 13.99 21.24
N GLY A 442 8.77 14.54 21.19
CA GLY A 442 9.91 13.91 21.81
C GLY A 442 11.06 14.86 22.11
N VAL A 443 11.95 14.40 22.96
CA VAL A 443 13.18 15.07 23.36
C VAL A 443 14.35 14.10 23.21
N VAL A 444 15.43 14.58 22.61
CA VAL A 444 16.71 13.88 22.55
C VAL A 444 17.67 14.57 23.47
N LEU A 445 18.16 13.83 24.45
CA LEU A 445 19.17 14.22 25.43
C LEU A 445 20.50 13.56 25.11
N GLY A 446 21.62 14.28 25.31
CA GLY A 446 22.95 13.79 25.01
C GLY A 446 23.49 14.27 23.66
N ARG A 447 24.80 14.20 23.47
CA ARG A 447 25.47 14.61 22.22
C ARG A 447 25.38 13.49 21.18
N SER A 448 25.10 13.85 19.95
CA SER A 448 25.23 12.93 18.82
C SER A 448 26.71 12.65 18.54
N GLY A 449 26.99 11.42 18.08
CA GLY A 449 28.34 10.99 17.68
C GLY A 449 28.89 9.87 18.57
N PRO A 450 30.08 9.32 18.17
CA PRO A 450 30.72 8.20 18.86
C PRO A 450 30.98 8.51 20.32
N ASN A 451 30.94 7.47 21.14
CA ASN A 451 31.25 7.48 22.58
C ASN A 451 30.38 8.35 23.48
N HIS A 452 29.31 8.88 22.97
CA HIS A 452 28.30 9.60 23.74
C HIS A 452 27.00 8.84 23.82
N TRP A 453 26.35 8.85 24.99
CA TRP A 453 24.98 8.36 25.14
C TRP A 453 24.00 9.41 24.62
N THR A 454 23.04 8.93 23.84
CA THR A 454 21.82 9.67 23.51
C THR A 454 20.63 8.98 24.15
N LEU A 455 19.70 9.75 24.70
CA LEU A 455 18.43 9.29 25.26
C LEU A 455 17.29 9.97 24.49
N ASP A 456 16.49 9.19 23.78
CA ASP A 456 15.26 9.64 23.10
C ASP A 456 14.05 9.26 23.94
N LEU A 457 13.33 10.26 24.42
CA LEU A 457 12.06 10.11 25.12
C LEU A 457 10.94 10.67 24.23
N SER A 458 9.91 9.88 23.97
CA SER A 458 8.84 10.29 23.09
C SER A 458 7.48 9.71 23.48
N ASN A 459 6.43 10.45 23.13
CA ASN A 459 5.05 9.98 23.20
C ASN A 459 4.40 10.16 21.82
N THR A 460 3.72 9.12 21.36
CA THR A 460 2.93 9.11 20.13
C THR A 460 1.50 8.77 20.45
N THR A 461 0.57 9.63 20.07
CA THR A 461 -0.86 9.36 20.14
C THR A 461 -1.43 9.26 18.74
N GLY A 462 -2.14 8.18 18.46
CA GLY A 462 -2.80 7.93 17.19
C GLY A 462 -4.29 7.64 17.37
N TYR A 463 -5.10 8.13 16.44
CA TYR A 463 -6.54 8.06 16.48
C TYR A 463 -7.09 7.79 15.08
N ASN A 464 -7.96 6.78 14.95
CA ASN A 464 -8.73 6.51 13.74
C ASN A 464 -10.19 6.31 14.09
N ARG A 465 -11.09 7.03 13.42
CA ARG A 465 -12.54 6.91 13.57
C ARG A 465 -13.19 6.81 12.22
N MET A 466 -14.00 5.78 12.02
CA MET A 466 -14.76 5.53 10.80
C MET A 466 -16.24 5.42 11.14
N LYS A 467 -17.06 6.28 10.55
CA LYS A 467 -18.52 6.24 10.65
C LYS A 467 -19.14 5.89 9.32
N TYR A 468 -20.26 5.16 9.37
CA TYR A 468 -21.03 4.76 8.21
C TYR A 468 -22.29 5.59 8.08
N ASP A 469 -22.57 6.01 6.85
CA ASP A 469 -23.84 6.55 6.40
C ASP A 469 -24.34 5.68 5.25
N LEU A 470 -25.63 5.41 5.20
CA LEU A 470 -26.22 4.56 4.15
C LEU A 470 -27.14 5.41 3.29
N ALA A 471 -27.19 5.13 2.00
CA ALA A 471 -28.08 5.81 1.08
C ALA A 471 -28.61 4.82 0.03
N ASN A 472 -29.69 5.20 -0.62
CA ASN A 472 -30.36 4.38 -1.61
C ASN A 472 -30.67 2.97 -1.06
N THR A 473 -31.26 2.91 0.13
CA THR A 473 -31.61 1.67 0.84
C THR A 473 -32.84 1.91 1.72
N VAL A 474 -33.45 0.85 2.24
CA VAL A 474 -34.57 0.89 3.16
C VAL A 474 -34.40 -0.18 4.25
N ASN A 475 -35.01 0.05 5.40
CA ASN A 475 -35.30 -0.98 6.39
C ASN A 475 -36.77 -1.41 6.18
N ALA A 476 -36.97 -2.57 5.57
CA ALA A 476 -38.32 -3.03 5.18
C ALA A 476 -39.23 -3.24 6.38
N SER A 477 -38.71 -3.52 7.59
CA SER A 477 -39.50 -3.70 8.82
C SER A 477 -40.15 -2.40 9.33
N LEU A 478 -39.75 -1.23 8.84
CA LEU A 478 -40.37 0.06 9.13
C LEU A 478 -41.54 0.36 8.20
N GLY A 479 -41.80 -0.47 7.20
CA GLY A 479 -42.83 -0.20 6.21
C GLY A 479 -42.61 1.11 5.45
N ALA A 480 -43.71 1.81 5.16
CA ALA A 480 -43.65 3.09 4.42
C ALA A 480 -42.91 4.23 5.18
N GLU A 481 -42.71 4.09 6.47
CA GLU A 481 -41.95 5.07 7.29
C GLU A 481 -40.42 4.92 7.18
N SER A 482 -39.94 3.94 6.43
CA SER A 482 -38.51 3.74 6.28
C SER A 482 -37.84 4.94 5.57
N PRO A 483 -36.79 5.54 6.12
CA PRO A 483 -35.99 6.46 5.34
C PRO A 483 -35.19 5.70 4.25
N THR A 484 -34.86 6.40 3.16
CA THR A 484 -33.96 5.89 2.11
C THR A 484 -32.49 6.29 2.33
N VAL A 485 -32.23 7.10 3.37
CA VAL A 485 -30.92 7.56 3.81
C VAL A 485 -30.82 7.44 5.33
N PHE A 486 -29.72 6.88 5.81
CA PHE A 486 -29.41 6.78 7.24
C PHE A 486 -28.07 7.49 7.50
N ASP A 487 -28.09 8.65 8.14
CA ASP A 487 -26.90 9.51 8.36
C ASP A 487 -25.93 8.98 9.43
N ASN A 488 -26.28 7.94 10.15
CA ASN A 488 -25.46 7.30 11.18
C ASN A 488 -25.84 5.84 11.31
N ALA A 489 -25.19 4.97 10.59
CA ALA A 489 -25.33 3.52 10.74
C ALA A 489 -24.32 2.91 11.72
N GLY A 490 -23.69 3.74 12.57
CA GLY A 490 -22.66 3.32 13.53
C GLY A 490 -21.25 3.41 12.95
N GLY A 491 -20.32 2.69 13.53
CA GLY A 491 -18.94 2.73 13.09
C GLY A 491 -17.93 2.25 14.11
N PHE A 492 -16.67 2.59 13.91
CA PHE A 492 -15.54 2.15 14.71
C PHE A 492 -14.66 3.31 15.14
N GLN A 493 -14.00 3.14 16.28
CA GLN A 493 -13.00 4.06 16.78
C GLN A 493 -11.83 3.29 17.39
N PHE A 494 -10.60 3.67 17.05
CA PHE A 494 -9.39 3.14 17.66
C PHE A 494 -8.49 4.29 18.12
N LEU A 495 -8.02 4.21 19.35
CA LEU A 495 -7.07 5.11 19.95
C LEU A 495 -5.88 4.33 20.46
N GLN A 496 -4.68 4.79 20.14
CA GLN A 496 -3.42 4.21 20.61
C GLN A 496 -2.53 5.30 21.18
N ASN A 497 -1.95 5.08 22.34
CA ASN A 497 -0.90 5.90 22.93
C ASN A 497 0.34 5.04 23.17
N VAL A 498 1.50 5.53 22.73
CA VAL A 498 2.78 4.81 22.86
C VAL A 498 3.81 5.77 23.45
N THR A 499 4.36 5.42 24.60
CA THR A 499 5.50 6.12 25.21
C THR A 499 6.75 5.28 25.05
N ASN A 500 7.82 5.85 24.50
CA ASN A 500 9.09 5.19 24.29
C ASN A 500 10.22 5.93 25.02
N ALA A 501 11.14 5.15 25.60
CA ALA A 501 12.42 5.62 26.08
C ALA A 501 13.52 4.74 25.46
N THR A 502 14.47 5.35 24.74
CA THR A 502 15.55 4.62 24.06
C THR A 502 16.89 5.29 24.33
N ALA A 503 17.82 4.56 24.94
CA ALA A 503 19.21 4.96 25.09
C ALA A 503 20.07 4.29 24.01
N ASN A 504 20.96 5.03 23.38
CA ASN A 504 21.83 4.53 22.31
C ASN A 504 23.24 5.09 22.44
N ARG A 505 24.28 4.26 22.18
CA ARG A 505 25.69 4.70 22.13
C ARG A 505 26.48 3.83 21.18
N LEU A 506 27.26 4.48 20.33
CA LEU A 506 28.30 3.86 19.52
C LEU A 506 29.66 3.96 20.24
N PHE A 507 30.28 2.83 20.51
CA PHE A 507 31.63 2.70 21.03
C PHE A 507 32.58 2.44 19.85
N ASP A 508 33.28 3.46 19.36
CA ASP A 508 34.13 3.39 18.17
C ASP A 508 35.41 2.60 18.39
N LYS A 509 35.81 2.43 19.66
CA LYS A 509 37.07 1.73 20.08
C LYS A 509 36.82 0.31 20.59
N VAL A 510 35.58 -0.15 20.64
CA VAL A 510 35.27 -1.54 21.02
C VAL A 510 35.12 -2.35 19.73
N LEU A 511 36.04 -3.32 19.51
CA LEU A 511 36.19 -4.02 18.23
C LEU A 511 36.49 -3.01 17.09
N ALA A 512 35.83 -3.15 15.94
CA ALA A 512 35.89 -2.17 14.86
C ALA A 512 34.71 -1.16 14.91
N GLY A 513 33.98 -1.08 16.04
CA GLY A 513 32.85 -0.25 16.34
C GLY A 513 31.68 -1.09 16.86
N THR A 514 31.15 -0.77 18.05
CA THR A 514 30.04 -1.50 18.69
C THR A 514 28.97 -0.50 19.13
N ASN A 515 27.75 -0.68 18.63
CA ASN A 515 26.61 0.10 19.06
C ASN A 515 25.79 -0.71 20.08
N VAL A 516 25.38 -0.06 21.15
CA VAL A 516 24.50 -0.64 22.17
C VAL A 516 23.30 0.26 22.33
N ALA A 517 22.11 -0.30 22.16
CA ALA A 517 20.85 0.38 22.38
C ALA A 517 19.96 -0.45 23.31
N PHE A 518 19.30 0.22 24.24
CA PHE A 518 18.29 -0.40 25.10
C PHE A 518 17.18 0.57 25.40
N GLY A 519 16.02 0.06 25.79
CA GLY A 519 14.89 0.93 26.07
C GLY A 519 13.66 0.20 26.52
N GLY A 520 12.62 1.00 26.74
CA GLY A 520 11.31 0.55 27.14
C GLY A 520 10.20 1.21 26.32
N GLU A 521 9.08 0.51 26.25
CA GLU A 521 7.84 0.97 25.60
C GLU A 521 6.66 0.70 26.53
N PHE A 522 5.80 1.70 26.68
CA PHE A 522 4.47 1.55 27.24
C PHE A 522 3.45 1.88 26.19
N ARG A 523 2.47 0.97 25.95
CA ARG A 523 1.40 1.18 24.98
C ARG A 523 0.04 0.96 25.63
N ALA A 524 -0.89 1.85 25.32
CA ALA A 524 -2.29 1.77 25.70
C ALA A 524 -3.16 1.86 24.45
N ASP A 525 -3.99 0.85 24.22
CA ASP A 525 -4.93 0.75 23.12
C ASP A 525 -6.37 0.80 23.65
N ARG A 526 -7.26 1.49 22.93
CA ARG A 526 -8.70 1.51 23.15
C ARG A 526 -9.43 1.32 21.83
N TYR A 527 -10.37 0.40 21.79
CA TYR A 527 -11.25 0.17 20.66
C TYR A 527 -12.70 0.29 21.03
N GLU A 528 -13.51 0.80 20.11
CA GLU A 528 -14.94 0.99 20.32
C GLU A 528 -15.70 0.69 19.02
N ILE A 529 -16.76 -0.09 19.11
CA ILE A 529 -17.81 -0.19 18.11
C ILE A 529 -18.94 0.75 18.56
N MET A 530 -19.16 1.79 17.76
CA MET A 530 -20.14 2.84 18.04
C MET A 530 -21.51 2.43 17.50
N ARG A 531 -22.53 2.54 18.34
CA ARG A 531 -23.93 2.34 17.95
C ARG A 531 -24.36 3.40 16.91
N GLY A 532 -25.12 2.94 15.91
CA GLY A 532 -25.81 3.77 14.95
C GLY A 532 -27.26 4.08 15.31
N ASP A 533 -27.98 4.65 14.32
CA ASP A 533 -29.45 4.81 14.38
C ASP A 533 -30.10 3.42 14.43
N ALA A 534 -30.98 3.21 15.39
CA ALA A 534 -31.70 1.95 15.55
C ALA A 534 -32.51 1.59 14.27
N ARG A 535 -33.00 2.58 13.54
CA ARG A 535 -33.72 2.37 12.28
C ARG A 535 -32.86 1.73 11.18
N ALA A 536 -31.55 1.90 11.25
CA ALA A 536 -30.62 1.25 10.32
C ALA A 536 -30.35 -0.22 10.64
N GLU A 537 -30.67 -0.68 11.88
CA GLU A 537 -30.27 -2.02 12.34
C GLU A 537 -31.42 -2.85 12.90
N ALA A 538 -32.38 -2.23 13.62
CA ALA A 538 -33.38 -2.96 14.37
C ALA A 538 -34.53 -3.48 13.47
N GLU A 539 -35.21 -4.50 14.01
CA GLU A 539 -36.46 -5.02 13.48
C GLU A 539 -37.64 -4.35 14.19
N TYR A 540 -38.66 -3.98 13.45
CA TYR A 540 -39.82 -3.22 13.97
C TYR A 540 -41.17 -3.92 13.78
N ASP A 541 -41.28 -4.94 12.93
CA ASP A 541 -42.56 -5.53 12.58
C ASP A 541 -42.85 -6.91 13.22
N ASN A 542 -41.94 -7.50 14.00
CA ASN A 542 -42.07 -8.84 14.63
C ASN A 542 -42.60 -9.97 13.69
N ASN A 543 -42.96 -9.64 12.50
CA ASN A 543 -43.54 -10.52 11.49
C ASN A 543 -42.55 -10.76 10.39
N SER A 544 -41.39 -10.90 10.77
CA SER A 544 -40.24 -10.93 9.92
C SER A 544 -40.49 -11.75 8.64
N LEU A 545 -40.80 -11.05 7.59
CA LEU A 545 -40.36 -11.48 6.26
C LEU A 545 -38.82 -11.50 6.21
N GLY A 546 -38.21 -11.49 7.40
CA GLY A 546 -36.81 -11.66 7.62
C GLY A 546 -35.92 -10.48 7.15
N GLN A 547 -36.40 -9.25 7.19
CA GLN A 547 -35.66 -8.08 6.66
C GLN A 547 -35.37 -7.04 7.74
N GLN A 548 -34.60 -7.41 8.74
CA GLN A 548 -34.12 -6.53 9.79
C GLN A 548 -33.04 -5.57 9.25
N GLY A 549 -33.18 -4.27 9.54
CA GLY A 549 -32.18 -3.25 9.22
C GLY A 549 -32.12 -2.84 7.74
N ALA A 550 -31.23 -1.90 7.45
CA ALA A 550 -31.03 -1.39 6.11
C ALA A 550 -30.44 -2.45 5.17
N GLN A 551 -30.99 -2.52 3.96
CA GLN A 551 -30.61 -3.52 2.96
C GLN A 551 -29.20 -3.24 2.40
N GLY A 552 -28.44 -4.30 2.14
CA GLY A 552 -27.07 -4.22 1.59
C GLY A 552 -25.96 -3.95 2.62
N PHE A 553 -26.28 -3.31 3.73
CA PHE A 553 -25.41 -3.14 4.90
C PHE A 553 -26.28 -2.76 6.09
N SER A 554 -26.51 -3.69 7.00
CA SER A 554 -27.15 -3.40 8.28
C SER A 554 -26.16 -2.63 9.19
N GLY A 555 -26.64 -1.56 9.82
CA GLY A 555 -25.80 -0.77 10.73
C GLY A 555 -25.27 -1.55 11.95
N PHE A 556 -24.61 -0.84 12.84
CA PHE A 556 -24.14 -1.37 14.12
C PHE A 556 -25.10 -0.98 15.24
N GLY A 557 -25.81 -1.96 15.79
CA GLY A 557 -26.79 -1.75 16.84
C GLY A 557 -26.26 -1.91 18.25
N GLY A 558 -27.19 -1.89 19.20
CA GLY A 558 -26.85 -2.02 20.62
C GLY A 558 -26.13 -3.32 20.98
N ALA A 559 -26.46 -4.42 20.30
CA ALA A 559 -25.82 -5.72 20.52
C ALA A 559 -24.37 -5.78 20.00
N SER A 560 -24.02 -4.92 19.03
CA SER A 560 -22.67 -4.81 18.47
C SER A 560 -21.80 -3.80 19.22
N ALA A 561 -22.41 -2.85 19.93
CA ALA A 561 -21.70 -1.77 20.61
C ALA A 561 -20.85 -2.34 21.77
N VAL A 562 -19.57 -2.01 21.76
CA VAL A 562 -18.61 -2.51 22.76
C VAL A 562 -17.45 -1.53 22.88
N VAL A 563 -16.84 -1.49 24.07
CA VAL A 563 -15.60 -0.76 24.33
C VAL A 563 -14.64 -1.70 25.03
N GLY A 564 -13.39 -1.73 24.57
CA GLY A 564 -12.32 -2.48 25.22
C GLY A 564 -11.00 -1.73 25.23
N ASN A 565 -10.20 -2.04 26.22
CA ASN A 565 -8.88 -1.44 26.43
C ASN A 565 -7.84 -2.54 26.60
N ARG A 566 -6.59 -2.21 26.29
CA ARG A 566 -5.44 -3.08 26.48
C ARG A 566 -4.20 -2.25 26.76
N THR A 567 -3.34 -2.73 27.63
CA THR A 567 -2.01 -2.17 27.85
C THR A 567 -0.93 -3.19 27.52
N ASN A 568 0.25 -2.67 27.16
CA ASN A 568 1.45 -3.44 26.92
C ASN A 568 2.66 -2.70 27.51
N VAL A 569 3.55 -3.45 28.16
CA VAL A 569 4.86 -2.99 28.59
C VAL A 569 5.92 -3.83 27.91
N GLY A 570 6.90 -3.18 27.29
CA GLY A 570 8.01 -3.85 26.61
C GLY A 570 9.36 -3.29 27.03
N ALA A 571 10.40 -4.14 27.03
CA ALA A 571 11.79 -3.75 27.19
C ALA A 571 12.64 -4.46 26.14
N PHE A 572 13.70 -3.80 25.66
CA PHE A 572 14.60 -4.34 24.63
C PHE A 572 16.05 -4.01 24.87
N LEU A 573 16.93 -4.85 24.32
CA LEU A 573 18.37 -4.67 24.21
C LEU A 573 18.78 -5.02 22.76
N ASP A 574 19.55 -4.15 22.12
CA ASP A 574 20.07 -4.32 20.76
C ASP A 574 21.57 -4.02 20.76
N VAL A 575 22.38 -4.92 20.21
CA VAL A 575 23.82 -4.76 20.06
C VAL A 575 24.20 -5.03 18.61
N ASP A 576 24.86 -4.06 17.96
CA ASP A 576 25.37 -4.15 16.58
C ASP A 576 26.90 -3.90 16.62
N ALA A 577 27.70 -4.92 16.35
CA ALA A 577 29.16 -4.89 16.46
C ALA A 577 29.86 -5.20 15.13
N ASP A 578 30.77 -4.35 14.72
CA ASP A 578 31.77 -4.68 13.71
C ASP A 578 32.90 -5.45 14.36
N ILE A 579 32.93 -6.78 14.19
CA ILE A 579 34.01 -7.63 14.69
C ILE A 579 35.33 -7.23 14.01
N THR A 580 35.23 -6.97 12.70
CA THR A 580 36.32 -6.41 11.89
C THR A 580 35.72 -5.43 10.87
N LYS A 581 36.55 -4.70 10.12
CA LYS A 581 36.08 -3.86 8.99
C LYS A 581 35.32 -4.64 7.89
N ARG A 582 35.37 -5.97 7.90
CA ARG A 582 34.76 -6.86 6.90
C ARG A 582 33.67 -7.75 7.47
N TRP A 583 33.54 -7.85 8.80
CA TRP A 583 32.57 -8.73 9.43
C TRP A 583 31.82 -8.00 10.55
N SER A 584 30.50 -7.93 10.40
CA SER A 584 29.60 -7.39 11.41
C SER A 584 28.60 -8.45 11.88
N VAL A 585 28.22 -8.35 13.15
CA VAL A 585 27.19 -9.17 13.78
C VAL A 585 26.23 -8.28 14.59
N SER A 586 24.96 -8.62 14.65
CA SER A 586 24.05 -7.97 15.59
C SER A 586 23.14 -8.97 16.30
N GLY A 587 22.72 -8.61 17.51
CA GLY A 587 21.76 -9.35 18.31
C GLY A 587 20.77 -8.43 18.98
N ALA A 588 19.51 -8.81 19.01
CA ALA A 588 18.45 -8.09 19.70
C ALA A 588 17.61 -9.03 20.55
N LEU A 589 17.22 -8.58 21.73
CA LEU A 589 16.32 -9.26 22.66
C LEU A 589 15.19 -8.32 23.03
N ARG A 590 13.96 -8.84 23.13
CA ARG A 590 12.81 -8.06 23.57
C ARG A 590 11.88 -8.93 24.41
N TYR A 591 11.38 -8.34 25.48
CA TYR A 591 10.31 -8.88 26.31
C TYR A 591 9.12 -7.94 26.24
N GLU A 592 7.93 -8.48 26.06
CA GLU A 592 6.66 -7.73 26.12
C GLU A 592 5.66 -8.47 27.01
N ASN A 593 4.85 -7.69 27.73
CA ASN A 593 3.75 -8.19 28.55
C ASN A 593 2.46 -7.42 28.26
N TYR A 594 1.46 -8.15 27.82
CA TYR A 594 0.13 -7.63 27.49
C TYR A 594 -0.88 -7.98 28.58
N SER A 595 -1.74 -7.03 28.92
CA SER A 595 -2.82 -7.24 29.89
C SER A 595 -3.88 -8.27 29.47
N SER A 596 -3.92 -8.66 28.18
CA SER A 596 -4.97 -9.53 27.62
C SER A 596 -4.55 -10.98 27.38
N PHE A 597 -3.27 -11.27 27.12
CA PHE A 597 -2.84 -12.64 26.77
C PHE A 597 -1.45 -13.03 27.33
N GLY A 598 -0.85 -12.19 28.19
CA GLY A 598 0.42 -12.48 28.86
C GLY A 598 1.64 -12.02 28.09
N SER A 599 2.76 -12.73 28.24
CA SER A 599 4.09 -12.28 27.82
C SER A 599 4.59 -12.97 26.56
N ALA A 600 5.49 -12.28 25.86
CA ALA A 600 6.26 -12.80 24.75
C ALA A 600 7.74 -12.43 24.89
N PHE A 601 8.63 -13.38 24.59
CA PHE A 601 10.07 -13.18 24.50
C PHE A 601 10.54 -13.40 23.08
N ILE A 602 11.25 -12.42 22.52
CA ILE A 602 11.61 -12.37 21.11
C ILE A 602 13.12 -12.10 21.01
N TYR A 603 13.77 -12.74 20.02
CA TYR A 603 15.18 -12.53 19.75
C TYR A 603 15.49 -12.52 18.26
N LYS A 604 16.58 -11.83 17.92
CA LYS A 604 17.12 -11.70 16.56
C LYS A 604 18.64 -11.82 16.59
N ALA A 605 19.20 -12.47 15.58
CA ALA A 605 20.62 -12.50 15.31
C ALA A 605 20.86 -12.25 13.83
N THR A 606 21.85 -11.40 13.50
CA THR A 606 22.22 -11.14 12.09
C THR A 606 23.73 -11.16 11.92
N THR A 607 24.19 -11.44 10.72
CA THR A 607 25.59 -11.34 10.33
C THR A 607 25.75 -10.82 8.92
N ARG A 608 26.82 -10.08 8.66
CA ARG A 608 27.21 -9.64 7.32
C ARG A 608 28.74 -9.73 7.18
N VAL A 609 29.18 -10.35 6.08
CA VAL A 609 30.60 -10.53 5.74
C VAL A 609 30.87 -9.89 4.38
N LYS A 610 31.78 -8.94 4.32
CA LYS A 610 32.34 -8.38 3.08
C LYS A 610 33.41 -9.33 2.55
N VAL A 611 33.00 -10.23 1.64
CA VAL A 611 33.86 -11.29 1.06
C VAL A 611 34.96 -10.65 0.20
N THR A 612 34.57 -9.70 -0.67
CA THR A 612 35.45 -8.84 -1.46
C THR A 612 35.01 -7.40 -1.33
N ASP A 613 35.69 -6.46 -1.98
CA ASP A 613 35.27 -5.05 -1.97
C ASP A 613 33.95 -4.80 -2.73
N PHE A 614 33.60 -5.70 -3.63
CA PHE A 614 32.36 -5.62 -4.44
C PHE A 614 31.32 -6.67 -4.09
N LEU A 615 31.63 -7.62 -3.17
CA LEU A 615 30.70 -8.70 -2.80
C LEU A 615 30.61 -8.83 -1.27
N ALA A 616 29.39 -8.75 -0.75
CA ALA A 616 29.07 -9.09 0.63
C ALA A 616 27.97 -10.14 0.70
N ALA A 617 28.06 -11.00 1.72
CA ALA A 617 27.02 -11.96 2.11
C ALA A 617 26.40 -11.50 3.44
N ARG A 618 25.10 -11.77 3.61
CA ARG A 618 24.37 -11.47 4.84
C ARG A 618 23.42 -12.59 5.21
N GLY A 619 23.10 -12.69 6.50
CA GLY A 619 22.14 -13.68 7.00
C GLY A 619 21.48 -13.20 8.27
N ALA A 620 20.21 -13.58 8.47
CA ALA A 620 19.45 -13.24 9.64
C ALA A 620 18.56 -14.41 10.08
N PHE A 621 18.43 -14.51 11.39
CA PHE A 621 17.47 -15.37 12.08
C PHE A 621 16.72 -14.55 13.11
N ASN A 622 15.41 -14.64 13.14
CA ASN A 622 14.61 -13.94 14.13
C ASN A 622 13.32 -14.67 14.46
N THR A 623 12.85 -14.45 15.68
CA THR A 623 11.50 -14.78 16.11
C THR A 623 10.63 -13.53 16.09
N GLY A 624 9.33 -13.72 15.93
CA GLY A 624 8.37 -12.64 15.95
C GLY A 624 7.06 -13.08 16.57
N PHE A 625 6.20 -12.14 16.87
CA PHE A 625 4.84 -12.40 17.31
C PHE A 625 3.91 -11.26 16.90
N ARG A 626 2.62 -11.56 16.89
CA ARG A 626 1.56 -10.57 16.73
C ARG A 626 0.46 -10.82 17.78
N ALA A 627 0.15 -9.78 18.54
CA ALA A 627 -1.00 -9.79 19.42
C ALA A 627 -2.30 -9.81 18.61
N PRO A 628 -3.35 -10.56 19.01
CA PRO A 628 -4.68 -10.34 18.46
C PRO A 628 -5.04 -8.87 18.57
N SER A 629 -5.50 -8.24 17.51
CA SER A 629 -5.92 -6.84 17.60
C SER A 629 -7.19 -6.70 18.45
N LEU A 630 -7.37 -5.59 19.16
CA LEU A 630 -8.62 -5.34 19.91
C LEU A 630 -9.84 -5.40 18.99
N GLN A 631 -9.66 -4.99 17.73
CA GLN A 631 -10.67 -5.08 16.70
C GLN A 631 -11.10 -6.53 16.44
N GLN A 632 -10.16 -7.48 16.32
CA GLN A 632 -10.47 -8.91 16.15
C GLN A 632 -11.11 -9.52 17.41
N VAL A 633 -10.63 -9.14 18.59
CA VAL A 633 -11.15 -9.65 19.87
C VAL A 633 -12.59 -9.21 20.14
N LEU A 634 -12.94 -7.98 19.74
CA LEU A 634 -14.19 -7.34 20.13
C LEU A 634 -15.22 -7.23 19.01
N TYR A 635 -14.84 -7.56 17.76
CA TYR A 635 -15.75 -7.40 16.63
C TYR A 635 -17.02 -8.25 16.78
N ARG A 636 -18.16 -7.59 16.61
CA ARG A 636 -19.47 -8.24 16.56
C ARG A 636 -20.36 -7.55 15.55
N GLN A 637 -20.95 -8.32 14.63
CA GLN A 637 -21.96 -7.88 13.71
C GLN A 637 -22.83 -9.05 13.28
N VAL A 638 -24.13 -8.84 13.16
CA VAL A 638 -25.09 -9.77 12.55
C VAL A 638 -25.52 -9.15 11.21
N THR A 639 -25.46 -9.94 10.16
CA THR A 639 -25.83 -9.53 8.82
C THR A 639 -26.88 -10.47 8.24
N GLN A 640 -27.75 -9.90 7.43
CA GLN A 640 -28.73 -10.68 6.68
C GLN A 640 -28.15 -11.20 5.37
N ARG A 641 -28.59 -12.41 4.99
CA ARG A 641 -28.37 -12.94 3.64
C ARG A 641 -29.67 -13.43 3.05
N PRO A 642 -30.00 -13.06 1.80
CA PRO A 642 -31.11 -13.70 1.09
C PRO A 642 -30.83 -15.20 0.95
N GLY A 643 -31.74 -16.03 1.42
CA GLY A 643 -31.75 -17.46 1.21
C GLY A 643 -32.83 -17.85 0.18
N VAL A 644 -32.88 -19.10 -0.22
CA VAL A 644 -33.84 -19.61 -1.20
C VAL A 644 -35.25 -19.70 -0.60
N THR A 645 -35.34 -19.96 0.68
CA THR A 645 -36.63 -20.11 1.40
C THR A 645 -36.92 -18.97 2.37
N GLY A 646 -36.18 -17.86 2.28
CA GLY A 646 -36.32 -16.72 3.19
C GLY A 646 -34.99 -16.04 3.44
N VAL A 647 -34.86 -15.35 4.56
CA VAL A 647 -33.64 -14.65 4.97
C VAL A 647 -32.91 -15.48 6.03
N THR A 648 -31.61 -15.58 5.94
CA THR A 648 -30.73 -16.18 6.95
C THR A 648 -29.91 -15.09 7.64
N TYR A 649 -29.62 -15.30 8.92
CA TYR A 649 -28.82 -14.38 9.74
C TYR A 649 -27.45 -14.98 10.01
N ASP A 650 -26.40 -14.33 9.51
CA ASP A 650 -25.02 -14.71 9.76
C ASP A 650 -24.39 -13.74 10.77
N GLY A 651 -23.85 -14.26 11.88
CA GLY A 651 -23.20 -13.47 12.90
C GLY A 651 -21.66 -13.63 12.85
N ILE A 652 -20.93 -12.54 12.98
CA ILE A 652 -19.54 -12.56 13.45
C ILE A 652 -19.59 -12.16 14.91
N PHE A 653 -19.07 -13.02 15.78
CA PHE A 653 -19.16 -12.84 17.21
C PHE A 653 -17.78 -12.57 17.81
N ASN A 654 -17.75 -11.72 18.83
CA ASN A 654 -16.55 -11.39 19.54
C ASN A 654 -16.01 -12.59 20.36
N ASN A 655 -14.77 -12.49 20.78
CA ASN A 655 -14.08 -13.56 21.46
C ASN A 655 -14.60 -13.83 22.88
N GLN A 656 -15.47 -12.98 23.42
CA GLN A 656 -16.10 -13.10 24.75
C GLN A 656 -17.53 -13.66 24.68
N ASP A 657 -18.08 -13.84 23.46
CA ASP A 657 -19.46 -14.32 23.29
C ASP A 657 -19.59 -15.80 23.75
N PRO A 658 -20.61 -16.13 24.56
CA PRO A 658 -20.84 -17.52 25.02
C PRO A 658 -20.98 -18.53 23.88
N LEU A 659 -21.52 -18.12 22.71
CA LEU A 659 -21.66 -19.02 21.56
C LEU A 659 -20.30 -19.52 21.05
N ARG A 660 -19.24 -18.72 21.19
CA ARG A 660 -17.87 -19.14 20.86
C ARG A 660 -17.44 -20.39 21.62
N ALA A 661 -17.62 -20.37 22.95
CA ALA A 661 -17.26 -21.52 23.79
C ALA A 661 -18.20 -22.70 23.55
N ALA A 662 -19.49 -22.45 23.31
CA ALA A 662 -20.49 -23.47 23.03
C ALA A 662 -20.17 -24.26 21.74
N VAL A 663 -19.67 -23.60 20.70
CA VAL A 663 -19.20 -24.26 19.46
C VAL A 663 -17.76 -24.77 19.53
N GLY A 664 -17.11 -24.71 20.69
CA GLY A 664 -15.77 -25.27 20.92
C GLY A 664 -14.62 -24.42 20.35
N VAL A 665 -14.83 -23.15 19.97
CA VAL A 665 -13.76 -22.24 19.50
C VAL A 665 -12.97 -21.71 20.70
N PRO A 666 -11.62 -21.81 20.73
CA PRO A 666 -10.81 -21.32 21.84
C PRO A 666 -10.72 -19.77 21.86
N GLU A 667 -10.26 -19.22 22.99
CA GLU A 667 -9.89 -17.79 23.06
C GLU A 667 -8.70 -17.49 22.17
N LEU A 668 -8.67 -16.24 21.64
CA LEU A 668 -7.57 -15.78 20.83
C LEU A 668 -6.28 -15.59 21.66
N PHE A 669 -5.18 -16.04 21.10
CA PHE A 669 -3.83 -15.82 21.62
C PHE A 669 -2.87 -15.33 20.53
N ALA A 670 -1.63 -15.02 20.90
CA ALA A 670 -0.69 -14.40 19.97
C ALA A 670 -0.22 -15.38 18.87
N GLU A 671 -0.17 -14.91 17.62
CA GLU A 671 0.57 -15.57 16.55
C GLU A 671 2.06 -15.55 16.86
N LYS A 672 2.80 -16.58 16.47
CA LYS A 672 4.25 -16.67 16.61
C LYS A 672 4.89 -16.91 15.26
N SER A 673 6.05 -16.28 15.02
CA SER A 673 6.80 -16.51 13.78
C SER A 673 8.26 -16.87 14.04
N ILE A 674 8.82 -17.62 13.08
CA ILE A 674 10.24 -17.92 12.97
C ILE A 674 10.65 -17.55 11.54
N ASN A 675 11.66 -16.71 11.43
CA ASN A 675 12.09 -16.15 10.14
C ASN A 675 13.57 -16.45 9.92
N TYR A 676 13.90 -16.85 8.69
CA TYR A 676 15.26 -17.06 8.20
C TYR A 676 15.45 -16.23 6.93
N SER A 677 16.58 -15.54 6.80
CA SER A 677 16.96 -14.90 5.55
C SER A 677 18.45 -15.01 5.28
N ALA A 678 18.81 -15.10 4.00
CA ALA A 678 20.16 -15.06 3.52
C ALA A 678 20.24 -14.27 2.21
N GLY A 679 21.30 -13.50 2.01
CA GLY A 679 21.40 -12.62 0.85
C GLY A 679 22.82 -12.30 0.43
N LEU A 680 22.94 -11.83 -0.81
CA LEU A 680 24.14 -11.33 -1.44
C LEU A 680 23.96 -9.87 -1.86
N VAL A 681 24.99 -9.07 -1.67
CA VAL A 681 25.08 -7.68 -2.12
C VAL A 681 26.27 -7.56 -3.05
N LEU A 682 26.03 -7.16 -4.30
CA LEU A 682 27.04 -7.04 -5.35
C LEU A 682 27.11 -5.58 -5.83
N THR A 683 28.29 -4.96 -5.73
CA THR A 683 28.55 -3.58 -6.12
C THR A 683 29.89 -3.48 -6.90
N PRO A 684 29.98 -4.09 -8.12
CA PRO A 684 31.25 -4.17 -8.86
C PRO A 684 31.71 -2.82 -9.42
N ALA A 685 30.81 -1.85 -9.50
CA ALA A 685 31.09 -0.50 -9.96
C ALA A 685 30.14 0.50 -9.28
N SER A 686 30.55 1.75 -9.19
CA SER A 686 29.73 2.84 -8.64
C SER A 686 28.40 3.08 -9.41
N ALA A 687 28.32 2.58 -10.64
CA ALA A 687 27.14 2.68 -11.48
C ALA A 687 26.15 1.53 -11.30
N PHE A 688 26.53 0.43 -10.64
CA PHE A 688 25.73 -0.78 -10.55
C PHE A 688 25.66 -1.35 -9.13
N SER A 689 24.46 -1.72 -8.72
CA SER A 689 24.24 -2.53 -7.51
C SER A 689 23.21 -3.62 -7.77
N LEU A 690 23.40 -4.78 -7.14
CA LEU A 690 22.45 -5.90 -7.14
C LEU A 690 22.36 -6.49 -5.74
N THR A 691 21.16 -6.68 -5.24
CA THR A 691 20.89 -7.49 -4.04
C THR A 691 20.01 -8.68 -4.41
N ALA A 692 20.32 -9.82 -3.82
CA ALA A 692 19.53 -11.05 -3.96
C ALA A 692 19.34 -11.65 -2.56
N ASP A 693 18.09 -11.77 -2.11
CA ASP A 693 17.77 -12.22 -0.75
C ASP A 693 16.71 -13.33 -0.80
N VAL A 694 17.04 -14.49 -0.25
CA VAL A 694 16.10 -15.60 -0.02
C VAL A 694 15.57 -15.52 1.41
N TYR A 695 14.31 -15.93 1.60
CA TYR A 695 13.70 -15.90 2.92
C TYR A 695 12.72 -17.05 3.14
N GLN A 696 12.53 -17.41 4.41
CA GLN A 696 11.46 -18.27 4.90
C GLN A 696 10.84 -17.65 6.15
N ILE A 697 9.51 -17.62 6.20
CA ILE A 697 8.71 -17.10 7.30
C ILE A 697 7.71 -18.19 7.67
N ASP A 698 7.86 -18.78 8.85
CA ASP A 698 6.92 -19.73 9.44
C ASP A 698 6.06 -18.97 10.45
N ILE A 699 4.73 -19.03 10.30
CA ILE A 699 3.78 -18.44 11.24
C ILE A 699 2.95 -19.58 11.82
N ASN A 700 3.05 -19.76 13.12
CA ASN A 700 2.25 -20.71 13.88
C ASN A 700 1.06 -19.97 14.50
N ASP A 701 -0.06 -20.67 14.61
CA ASP A 701 -1.27 -20.17 15.26
C ASP A 701 -1.78 -18.86 14.61
N ARG A 702 -1.72 -18.79 13.29
CA ARG A 702 -2.16 -17.61 12.52
C ARG A 702 -3.65 -17.35 12.77
N ILE A 703 -3.98 -16.09 13.05
CA ILE A 703 -5.37 -15.68 13.29
C ILE A 703 -6.08 -15.46 11.96
N THR A 704 -7.19 -16.17 11.78
CA THR A 704 -8.09 -16.01 10.64
C THR A 704 -9.54 -15.89 11.08
N LEU A 705 -10.44 -15.63 10.15
CA LEU A 705 -11.88 -15.71 10.39
C LEU A 705 -12.33 -17.13 10.05
N SER A 706 -13.01 -17.83 10.96
CA SER A 706 -13.49 -19.18 10.72
C SER A 706 -14.41 -19.28 9.51
N GLY A 707 -14.63 -20.46 9.04
CA GLY A 707 -15.72 -20.77 8.12
C GLY A 707 -17.08 -20.42 8.72
N LEU A 708 -18.12 -20.53 7.93
CA LEU A 708 -19.49 -20.27 8.35
C LEU A 708 -20.03 -21.50 9.08
N LEU A 709 -20.08 -21.44 10.41
CA LEU A 709 -20.55 -22.51 11.28
C LEU A 709 -22.08 -22.45 11.35
N ARG A 710 -22.77 -23.36 10.66
CA ARG A 710 -24.22 -23.33 10.52
C ARG A 710 -24.90 -24.10 11.67
N LYS A 711 -26.01 -23.58 12.19
CA LYS A 711 -26.85 -24.19 13.22
C LYS A 711 -27.22 -25.63 12.88
N GLN A 712 -27.54 -25.91 11.62
CA GLN A 712 -27.97 -27.26 11.17
C GLN A 712 -26.81 -28.28 11.17
N SER A 713 -25.57 -27.87 11.05
CA SER A 713 -24.39 -28.73 10.99
C SER A 713 -24.04 -29.35 12.34
N PHE A 714 -24.69 -28.92 13.43
CA PHE A 714 -24.50 -29.44 14.77
C PHE A 714 -25.57 -30.49 15.17
N GLY A 715 -26.30 -31.04 14.22
CA GLY A 715 -27.16 -32.21 14.34
C GLY A 715 -28.21 -32.14 15.44
N ILE A 716 -28.25 -33.17 16.29
CA ILE A 716 -29.24 -33.32 17.34
C ILE A 716 -28.92 -32.54 18.64
N ASN A 717 -27.81 -31.80 18.73
CA ASN A 717 -27.46 -31.06 19.93
C ASN A 717 -28.45 -29.91 20.22
N ALA A 718 -29.49 -30.25 21.01
CA ALA A 718 -30.59 -29.34 21.34
C ALA A 718 -30.12 -28.08 22.08
N LYS A 719 -29.07 -28.20 22.93
CA LYS A 719 -28.51 -27.06 23.65
C LYS A 719 -27.87 -26.08 22.68
N LEU A 720 -27.05 -26.57 21.76
CA LEU A 720 -26.37 -25.72 20.79
C LEU A 720 -27.38 -25.04 19.80
N LYS A 721 -28.42 -25.78 19.37
CA LYS A 721 -29.53 -25.18 18.61
C LYS A 721 -30.19 -24.03 19.37
N GLN A 722 -30.38 -24.21 20.70
CA GLN A 722 -30.92 -23.15 21.54
C GLN A 722 -29.94 -21.97 21.69
N ASP A 723 -28.64 -22.22 21.79
CA ASP A 723 -27.63 -21.15 21.86
C ASP A 723 -27.61 -20.31 20.58
N PHE A 724 -27.72 -20.94 19.39
CA PHE A 724 -27.91 -20.21 18.12
C PHE A 724 -29.24 -19.42 18.08
N ALA A 725 -30.32 -20.01 18.59
CA ALA A 725 -31.60 -19.32 18.66
C ALA A 725 -31.56 -18.11 19.61
N ASN A 726 -30.89 -18.26 20.76
CA ASN A 726 -30.68 -17.17 21.72
C ASN A 726 -29.85 -16.05 21.11
N ALA A 727 -28.85 -16.38 20.27
CA ALA A 727 -28.06 -15.42 19.52
C ALA A 727 -28.79 -14.83 18.30
N ARG A 728 -29.97 -15.35 17.95
CA ARG A 728 -30.81 -14.98 16.78
C ARG A 728 -30.05 -15.08 15.46
N VAL A 729 -29.29 -16.16 15.25
CA VAL A 729 -28.54 -16.40 14.02
C VAL A 729 -28.70 -17.85 13.54
N ASP A 730 -28.57 -18.03 12.23
CA ASP A 730 -28.56 -19.33 11.57
C ASP A 730 -27.15 -19.86 11.37
N ALA A 731 -26.18 -18.95 11.37
CA ALA A 731 -24.77 -19.30 11.28
C ALA A 731 -23.89 -18.29 12.02
N ALA A 732 -22.72 -18.74 12.45
CA ALA A 732 -21.76 -17.94 13.20
C ALA A 732 -20.35 -18.08 12.63
N ARG A 733 -19.56 -17.00 12.74
CA ARG A 733 -18.11 -16.97 12.51
C ARG A 733 -17.40 -16.38 13.70
N PHE A 734 -16.15 -16.79 13.89
CA PHE A 734 -15.29 -16.31 14.97
C PHE A 734 -13.87 -16.09 14.44
N PHE A 735 -13.16 -15.14 15.03
CA PHE A 735 -11.71 -15.10 14.88
C PHE A 735 -11.08 -16.23 15.68
N THR A 736 -10.12 -16.93 15.10
CA THR A 736 -9.52 -18.15 15.68
C THR A 736 -8.09 -18.32 15.22
N ASN A 737 -7.25 -18.95 16.06
CA ASN A 737 -5.87 -19.33 15.72
C ASN A 737 -5.86 -20.72 15.07
N ASP A 738 -6.18 -20.80 13.79
CA ASP A 738 -6.52 -22.05 13.11
C ASP A 738 -5.50 -22.54 12.06
N LEU A 739 -4.48 -21.73 11.72
CA LEU A 739 -3.54 -22.07 10.66
C LEU A 739 -2.08 -21.96 11.09
N ASP A 740 -1.27 -22.93 10.67
CA ASP A 740 0.17 -22.77 10.58
C ASP A 740 0.56 -22.63 9.10
N THR A 741 1.32 -21.61 8.76
CA THR A 741 1.69 -21.30 7.38
C THR A 741 3.20 -21.14 7.21
N ARG A 742 3.71 -21.48 6.01
CA ARG A 742 5.08 -21.22 5.58
C ARG A 742 5.08 -20.38 4.33
N THR A 743 5.80 -19.26 4.37
CA THR A 743 6.03 -18.39 3.21
C THR A 743 7.52 -18.41 2.88
N GLN A 744 7.86 -18.76 1.65
CA GLN A 744 9.23 -18.78 1.12
C GLN A 744 9.32 -17.89 -0.10
N GLY A 745 10.48 -17.28 -0.34
CA GLY A 745 10.64 -16.45 -1.52
C GLY A 745 12.05 -15.96 -1.78
N LEU A 746 12.15 -15.23 -2.90
CA LEU A 746 13.36 -14.58 -3.40
C LEU A 746 13.03 -13.14 -3.78
N ASP A 747 13.81 -12.21 -3.26
CA ASP A 747 13.78 -10.80 -3.63
C ASP A 747 15.06 -10.45 -4.40
N LEU A 748 14.90 -9.79 -5.56
CA LEU A 748 16.00 -9.27 -6.37
C LEU A 748 15.80 -7.78 -6.56
N VAL A 749 16.88 -6.98 -6.37
CA VAL A 749 16.85 -5.54 -6.67
C VAL A 749 18.17 -5.16 -7.35
N ALA A 750 18.08 -4.62 -8.55
CA ALA A 750 19.19 -4.15 -9.35
C ALA A 750 19.00 -2.70 -9.78
N ASN A 751 20.04 -1.89 -9.64
CA ASN A 751 20.06 -0.51 -10.11
C ASN A 751 21.30 -0.31 -10.97
N TYR A 752 21.10 0.36 -12.12
CA TYR A 752 22.19 0.71 -13.03
C TYR A 752 22.00 2.13 -13.54
N ARG A 753 23.09 2.91 -13.56
CA ARG A 753 23.11 4.26 -14.09
C ARG A 753 24.22 4.38 -15.12
N HIS A 754 23.87 4.92 -16.29
CA HIS A 754 24.81 5.08 -17.40
C HIS A 754 24.61 6.40 -18.10
N ALA A 755 25.74 7.03 -18.48
CA ALA A 755 25.71 8.18 -19.36
C ALA A 755 25.43 7.71 -20.79
N LEU A 756 24.31 8.13 -21.39
CA LEU A 756 23.92 7.73 -22.73
C LEU A 756 23.80 8.98 -23.62
N GLY A 757 24.77 9.15 -24.53
CA GLY A 757 24.88 10.35 -25.32
C GLY A 757 25.03 11.61 -24.44
N ARG A 758 24.18 12.63 -24.69
CA ARG A 758 24.12 13.86 -23.87
C ARG A 758 23.17 13.74 -22.67
N GLY A 759 22.67 12.55 -22.36
CA GLY A 759 21.73 12.30 -21.27
C GLY A 759 22.22 11.27 -20.27
N GLN A 760 21.39 10.97 -19.28
CA GLN A 760 21.61 9.94 -18.29
C GLN A 760 20.46 8.92 -18.35
N LEU A 761 20.81 7.67 -18.48
CA LEU A 761 19.90 6.52 -18.35
C LEU A 761 20.03 5.94 -16.94
N ALA A 762 18.90 5.83 -16.25
CA ALA A 762 18.78 5.06 -15.01
C ALA A 762 17.86 3.87 -15.28
N VAL A 763 18.35 2.69 -14.96
CA VAL A 763 17.63 1.41 -15.06
C VAL A 763 17.44 0.87 -13.65
N SER A 764 16.21 0.55 -13.31
CA SER A 764 15.86 -0.15 -12.07
C SER A 764 15.12 -1.43 -12.41
N ALA A 765 15.54 -2.55 -11.84
CA ALA A 765 14.86 -3.82 -11.96
C ALA A 765 14.68 -4.41 -10.57
N ALA A 766 13.44 -4.75 -10.21
CA ALA A 766 13.15 -5.36 -8.94
C ALA A 766 12.15 -6.50 -9.12
N ALA A 767 12.35 -7.60 -8.41
CA ALA A 767 11.48 -8.76 -8.49
C ALA A 767 11.26 -9.37 -7.11
N ASN A 768 10.03 -9.80 -6.86
CA ASN A 768 9.68 -10.64 -5.72
C ASN A 768 9.03 -11.93 -6.25
N PHE A 769 9.53 -13.07 -5.80
CA PHE A 769 8.93 -14.38 -5.99
C PHE A 769 8.56 -14.89 -4.60
N THR A 770 7.29 -15.22 -4.39
CA THR A 770 6.81 -15.67 -3.08
C THR A 770 5.82 -16.82 -3.23
N HIS A 771 5.88 -17.75 -2.30
CA HIS A 771 4.99 -18.89 -2.23
C HIS A 771 4.62 -19.15 -0.78
N THR A 772 3.31 -19.14 -0.49
CA THR A 772 2.77 -19.46 0.83
C THR A 772 2.03 -20.79 0.76
N ARG A 773 2.23 -21.62 1.77
CA ARG A 773 1.48 -22.88 1.95
C ARG A 773 1.06 -23.06 3.39
N THR A 774 -0.08 -23.68 3.59
CA THR A 774 -0.52 -24.16 4.89
C THR A 774 0.26 -25.39 5.27
N LEU A 775 0.80 -25.40 6.49
CA LEU A 775 1.49 -26.56 7.07
C LEU A 775 0.52 -27.40 7.89
N ARG A 776 -0.39 -26.75 8.62
CA ARG A 776 -1.36 -27.41 9.51
C ARG A 776 -2.62 -26.56 9.64
N GLN A 777 -3.75 -27.24 9.75
CA GLN A 777 -5.04 -26.68 10.12
C GLN A 777 -5.36 -27.11 11.56
N ASN A 778 -5.48 -26.13 12.45
CA ASN A 778 -5.66 -26.34 13.89
C ASN A 778 -7.16 -26.37 14.24
N VAL A 779 -7.89 -27.38 13.76
CA VAL A 779 -9.32 -27.53 14.09
C VAL A 779 -9.44 -28.06 15.52
N PRO A 780 -10.13 -27.35 16.45
CA PRO A 780 -10.25 -27.74 17.84
C PRO A 780 -10.93 -29.11 18.03
N VAL A 781 -10.44 -29.91 18.97
CA VAL A 781 -11.01 -31.23 19.25
C VAL A 781 -12.47 -31.12 19.67
N ASN A 782 -12.81 -30.13 20.50
CA ASN A 782 -14.19 -29.91 20.94
C ASN A 782 -15.12 -29.57 19.77
N PHE A 783 -14.65 -28.82 18.78
CA PHE A 783 -15.43 -28.57 17.58
C PHE A 783 -15.70 -29.84 16.79
N ARG A 784 -14.68 -30.68 16.56
CA ARG A 784 -14.83 -31.96 15.84
C ARG A 784 -15.83 -32.90 16.52
N SER A 785 -15.87 -32.91 17.85
CA SER A 785 -16.81 -33.76 18.61
C SER A 785 -18.26 -33.28 18.58
N LEU A 786 -18.50 -32.05 18.15
CA LEU A 786 -19.84 -31.47 18.04
C LEU A 786 -20.45 -31.63 16.64
N GLN A 787 -19.66 -32.01 15.64
CA GLN A 787 -20.14 -32.25 14.28
C GLN A 787 -20.79 -33.63 14.17
N GLU A 788 -21.89 -33.73 13.44
CA GLU A 788 -22.35 -34.99 12.89
C GLU A 788 -21.42 -35.43 11.76
N ASP A 789 -21.17 -36.73 11.65
CA ASP A 789 -20.30 -37.34 10.69
C ASP A 789 -20.58 -36.81 9.26
N ASP A 790 -19.53 -36.33 8.58
CA ASP A 790 -19.43 -36.04 7.17
C ASP A 790 -20.31 -34.91 6.58
N ASP A 791 -20.65 -33.84 7.33
CA ASP A 791 -21.22 -32.68 6.68
C ASP A 791 -20.11 -31.82 5.99
N PRO A 792 -19.91 -31.93 4.65
CA PRO A 792 -18.90 -31.17 3.93
C PRO A 792 -19.18 -29.65 3.91
N THR A 793 -20.36 -29.23 4.41
CA THR A 793 -20.78 -27.83 4.40
C THR A 793 -20.24 -27.04 5.60
N THR A 794 -19.74 -27.71 6.64
CA THR A 794 -19.22 -27.08 7.84
C THR A 794 -17.69 -27.14 7.86
N ASN A 795 -17.06 -26.33 7.02
CA ASN A 795 -15.62 -26.12 7.09
C ASN A 795 -15.30 -25.16 8.23
N TYR A 796 -14.55 -25.62 9.24
CA TYR A 796 -14.03 -24.76 10.32
C TYR A 796 -13.15 -23.64 9.75
N ILE A 797 -12.44 -23.91 8.66
CA ILE A 797 -11.63 -22.96 7.91
C ILE A 797 -12.31 -22.68 6.57
N ASP A 798 -12.54 -21.41 6.25
CA ASP A 798 -13.12 -21.00 4.97
C ASP A 798 -12.17 -21.31 3.80
N PRO A 799 -12.53 -22.20 2.85
CA PRO A 799 -11.69 -22.54 1.71
C PRO A 799 -11.31 -21.32 0.85
N ARG A 800 -12.20 -20.33 0.76
CA ARG A 800 -11.91 -19.08 0.05
C ARG A 800 -10.80 -18.32 0.76
N GLN A 801 -10.88 -18.16 2.08
CA GLN A 801 -9.85 -17.46 2.86
C GLN A 801 -8.52 -18.21 2.81
N LEU A 802 -8.54 -19.54 2.91
CA LEU A 802 -7.35 -20.37 2.77
C LEU A 802 -6.66 -20.13 1.41
N SER A 803 -7.42 -20.18 0.33
CA SER A 803 -6.88 -19.94 -1.02
C SER A 803 -6.37 -18.50 -1.22
N LEU A 804 -7.03 -17.51 -0.61
CA LEU A 804 -6.57 -16.12 -0.63
C LEU A 804 -5.23 -15.95 0.13
N ILE A 805 -4.99 -16.72 1.19
CA ILE A 805 -3.72 -16.74 1.92
C ILE A 805 -2.63 -17.38 1.07
N GLU A 806 -2.90 -18.51 0.41
CA GLU A 806 -1.90 -19.27 -0.32
C GLU A 806 -1.60 -18.71 -1.72
N THR A 807 -2.64 -18.33 -2.45
CA THR A 807 -2.55 -18.00 -3.89
C THR A 807 -3.24 -16.70 -4.29
N GLY A 808 -3.85 -15.97 -3.34
CA GLY A 808 -4.56 -14.71 -3.58
C GLY A 808 -3.65 -13.49 -3.78
N ASN A 809 -2.32 -13.66 -3.69
CA ASN A 809 -1.34 -12.63 -4.05
C ASN A 809 -0.54 -13.11 -5.26
N PRO A 810 -0.03 -12.19 -6.13
CA PRO A 810 0.84 -12.58 -7.23
C PRO A 810 2.06 -13.36 -6.72
N ALA A 811 2.22 -14.62 -7.16
CA ALA A 811 3.36 -15.45 -6.80
C ALA A 811 4.69 -14.86 -7.32
N SER A 812 4.63 -13.99 -8.30
CA SER A 812 5.76 -13.23 -8.82
C SER A 812 5.33 -11.83 -9.21
N LYS A 813 6.15 -10.83 -8.87
CA LYS A 813 5.96 -9.45 -9.30
C LYS A 813 7.31 -8.87 -9.70
N ILE A 814 7.40 -8.37 -10.95
CA ILE A 814 8.63 -7.84 -11.51
C ILE A 814 8.37 -6.41 -11.97
N LEU A 815 9.25 -5.52 -11.56
CA LEU A 815 9.23 -4.10 -11.89
C LEU A 815 10.47 -3.78 -12.72
N LEU A 816 10.29 -3.18 -13.89
CA LEU A 816 11.38 -2.68 -14.72
C LEU A 816 11.12 -1.21 -15.01
N GLY A 817 12.01 -0.34 -14.55
CA GLY A 817 11.98 1.10 -14.78
C GLY A 817 13.14 1.55 -15.64
N LEU A 818 12.86 2.33 -16.68
CA LEU A 818 13.83 3.00 -17.52
C LEU A 818 13.55 4.51 -17.47
N ASN A 819 14.49 5.28 -16.95
CA ASN A 819 14.38 6.73 -16.89
C ASN A 819 15.55 7.37 -17.66
N TYR A 820 15.24 8.13 -18.68
CA TYR A 820 16.24 8.87 -19.45
C TYR A 820 16.02 10.38 -19.29
N THR A 821 17.05 11.08 -18.85
CA THR A 821 17.02 12.54 -18.69
C THR A 821 18.06 13.20 -19.60
N ARG A 822 17.64 14.23 -20.37
CA ARG A 822 18.52 15.03 -21.22
C ARG A 822 18.13 16.49 -21.14
N GLY A 823 18.96 17.30 -20.49
CA GLY A 823 18.68 18.73 -20.28
C GLY A 823 17.36 18.91 -19.52
N LYS A 824 16.39 19.55 -20.18
CA LYS A 824 15.05 19.82 -19.62
C LYS A 824 14.05 18.67 -19.82
N LEU A 825 14.38 17.68 -20.64
CA LEU A 825 13.49 16.57 -21.01
C LEU A 825 13.79 15.34 -20.14
N GLY A 826 12.76 14.74 -19.59
CA GLY A 826 12.77 13.43 -18.95
C GLY A 826 11.78 12.49 -19.63
N LEU A 827 12.22 11.26 -19.89
CA LEU A 827 11.41 10.17 -20.42
C LEU A 827 11.45 9.01 -19.42
N GLY A 828 10.29 8.47 -19.09
CA GLY A 828 10.18 7.32 -18.21
C GLY A 828 9.30 6.24 -18.81
N LEU A 829 9.79 5.02 -18.79
CA LEU A 829 9.05 3.81 -19.15
C LEU A 829 9.10 2.88 -17.95
N ARG A 830 7.96 2.40 -17.51
CA ARG A 830 7.86 1.41 -16.43
C ARG A 830 7.03 0.24 -16.91
N ASN A 831 7.53 -0.97 -16.69
CA ASN A 831 6.79 -2.20 -16.90
C ASN A 831 6.62 -2.92 -15.56
N THR A 832 5.40 -3.31 -15.25
CA THR A 832 5.06 -4.11 -14.08
C THR A 832 4.46 -5.42 -14.53
N TYR A 833 5.15 -6.52 -14.28
CA TYR A 833 4.63 -7.86 -14.47
C TYR A 833 3.97 -8.33 -13.17
N PHE A 834 2.72 -8.71 -13.26
CA PHE A 834 1.96 -9.38 -12.21
C PHE A 834 1.79 -10.85 -12.57
N GLY A 835 2.30 -11.73 -11.73
CA GLY A 835 2.18 -13.18 -11.89
C GLY A 835 0.76 -13.67 -11.73
N LYS A 836 0.59 -14.96 -11.94
CA LYS A 836 -0.68 -15.67 -11.75
C LYS A 836 -1.21 -15.50 -10.32
N VAL A 837 -2.53 -15.38 -10.22
CA VAL A 837 -3.28 -15.37 -8.96
C VAL A 837 -4.46 -16.34 -9.09
N SER A 838 -4.81 -17.02 -8.01
CA SER A 838 -6.02 -17.84 -7.97
C SER A 838 -6.64 -17.84 -6.57
N TYR A 839 -7.96 -18.00 -6.51
CA TYR A 839 -8.68 -18.21 -5.27
C TYR A 839 -10.01 -18.91 -5.52
N TYR A 840 -10.51 -19.61 -4.49
CA TYR A 840 -11.85 -20.20 -4.52
C TYR A 840 -12.90 -19.13 -4.28
N ASP A 841 -13.91 -19.09 -5.16
CA ASP A 841 -15.14 -18.36 -4.89
C ASP A 841 -16.17 -19.37 -4.39
N THR A 842 -16.45 -19.30 -3.09
CA THR A 842 -17.38 -20.23 -2.44
C THR A 842 -18.82 -19.85 -2.75
N ALA A 843 -19.65 -20.84 -3.11
CA ALA A 843 -21.07 -20.63 -3.21
C ALA A 843 -21.65 -20.19 -1.86
N PRO A 844 -22.58 -19.22 -1.81
CA PRO A 844 -23.16 -18.74 -0.55
C PRO A 844 -23.91 -19.82 0.23
N ASP A 845 -24.43 -20.84 -0.45
CA ASP A 845 -25.16 -21.93 0.15
C ASP A 845 -24.90 -23.27 -0.58
N PRO A 846 -24.05 -24.15 -0.04
CA PRO A 846 -23.79 -25.44 -0.63
C PRO A 846 -24.97 -26.41 -0.53
N THR A 847 -25.95 -26.20 0.35
CA THR A 847 -27.16 -27.07 0.45
C THR A 847 -28.12 -26.85 -0.71
N VAL A 848 -28.08 -25.68 -1.33
CA VAL A 848 -28.88 -25.34 -2.52
C VAL A 848 -28.17 -25.80 -3.80
N TYR A 849 -26.85 -25.92 -3.77
CA TYR A 849 -26.01 -26.24 -4.93
C TYR A 849 -24.95 -27.25 -4.52
N ASN A 850 -25.06 -28.48 -5.02
CA ASN A 850 -24.11 -29.57 -4.82
C ASN A 850 -22.68 -29.27 -5.31
N PHE A 851 -22.22 -28.01 -5.32
CA PHE A 851 -20.93 -27.61 -5.82
C PHE A 851 -20.17 -26.81 -4.75
N GLY A 852 -19.07 -27.37 -4.30
CA GLY A 852 -18.19 -26.81 -3.25
C GLY A 852 -17.39 -25.56 -3.64
N GLY A 853 -17.93 -24.70 -4.51
CA GLY A 853 -17.22 -23.52 -5.01
C GLY A 853 -16.39 -23.83 -6.28
N TYR A 854 -15.85 -22.79 -6.90
CA TYR A 854 -15.02 -22.90 -8.11
C TYR A 854 -13.75 -22.06 -7.98
N LEU A 855 -12.67 -22.57 -8.59
CA LEU A 855 -11.38 -21.90 -8.60
C LEU A 855 -11.36 -20.82 -9.69
N LEU A 856 -11.17 -19.58 -9.29
CA LEU A 856 -10.89 -18.47 -10.21
C LEU A 856 -9.37 -18.37 -10.41
N MET A 857 -8.91 -18.40 -11.65
CA MET A 857 -7.51 -18.31 -12.01
C MET A 857 -7.26 -17.15 -12.98
N PHE A 858 -6.48 -16.18 -12.56
CA PHE A 858 -6.10 -14.99 -13.31
C PHE A 858 -4.70 -15.16 -13.90
N LYS A 859 -4.60 -15.14 -15.23
CA LYS A 859 -3.33 -15.28 -15.95
C LYS A 859 -2.40 -14.08 -15.70
N PRO A 860 -1.09 -14.25 -15.83
CA PRO A 860 -0.14 -13.14 -15.70
C PRO A 860 -0.47 -11.97 -16.63
N ARG A 861 -0.14 -10.75 -16.18
CA ARG A 861 -0.34 -9.50 -16.93
C ARG A 861 0.91 -8.63 -16.86
N VAL A 862 1.17 -7.88 -17.94
CA VAL A 862 2.20 -6.83 -17.96
C VAL A 862 1.51 -5.49 -18.14
N VAL A 863 1.76 -4.56 -17.23
CA VAL A 863 1.26 -3.18 -17.27
C VAL A 863 2.40 -2.27 -17.64
N THR A 864 2.21 -1.42 -18.63
CA THR A 864 3.22 -0.49 -19.14
C THR A 864 2.78 0.94 -18.87
N ASP A 865 3.61 1.71 -18.16
CA ASP A 865 3.44 3.14 -17.91
C ASP A 865 4.46 3.92 -18.74
N LEU A 866 4.02 5.02 -19.34
CA LEU A 866 4.86 5.95 -20.08
C LEU A 866 4.69 7.37 -19.52
N LEU A 867 5.78 8.09 -19.36
CA LEU A 867 5.75 9.48 -18.95
C LEU A 867 6.79 10.32 -19.72
N VAL A 868 6.40 11.56 -19.97
CA VAL A 868 7.26 12.59 -20.55
C VAL A 868 7.22 13.80 -19.63
N SER A 869 8.35 14.19 -19.09
CA SER A 869 8.47 15.38 -18.23
C SER A 869 9.31 16.46 -18.90
N TYR A 870 8.92 17.71 -18.74
CA TYR A 870 9.63 18.84 -19.27
C TYR A 870 9.75 19.97 -18.25
N GLN A 871 10.99 20.41 -18.02
CA GLN A 871 11.31 21.55 -17.17
C GLN A 871 11.10 22.84 -17.96
N VAL A 872 9.93 23.47 -17.83
CA VAL A 872 9.55 24.68 -18.59
C VAL A 872 10.47 25.84 -18.21
N ILE A 873 10.51 26.15 -16.92
CA ILE A 873 11.44 27.09 -16.29
C ILE A 873 12.07 26.44 -15.06
N LYS A 874 13.11 27.02 -14.45
CA LYS A 874 13.76 26.44 -13.26
C LYS A 874 12.78 26.08 -12.15
N ALA A 875 11.70 26.85 -12.01
CA ALA A 875 10.69 26.62 -10.96
C ALA A 875 9.56 25.67 -11.38
N LEU A 876 9.23 25.51 -12.67
CA LEU A 876 8.04 24.77 -13.14
C LEU A 876 8.42 23.57 -13.99
N SER A 877 7.97 22.40 -13.60
CA SER A 877 8.00 21.19 -14.41
C SER A 877 6.58 20.71 -14.73
N LEU A 878 6.40 20.23 -15.95
CA LEU A 878 5.16 19.59 -16.41
C LEU A 878 5.48 18.14 -16.75
N THR A 879 4.57 17.24 -16.42
CA THR A 879 4.64 15.81 -16.80
C THR A 879 3.32 15.41 -17.42
N LEU A 880 3.37 14.85 -18.62
CA LEU A 880 2.27 14.17 -19.27
C LEU A 880 2.56 12.67 -19.26
N GLY A 881 1.58 11.84 -18.92
CA GLY A 881 1.82 10.41 -18.90
C GLY A 881 0.56 9.59 -19.00
N ALA A 882 0.79 8.30 -19.22
CA ALA A 882 -0.24 7.26 -19.22
C ALA A 882 0.20 6.14 -18.30
N GLN A 883 -0.60 5.86 -17.29
CA GLN A 883 -0.52 4.61 -16.53
C GLN A 883 -1.29 3.55 -17.29
N ASN A 884 -0.74 2.33 -17.36
CA ASN A 884 -1.34 1.24 -18.11
C ASN A 884 -1.66 1.64 -19.57
N LEU A 885 -0.68 2.18 -20.26
CA LEU A 885 -0.79 2.72 -21.64
C LEU A 885 -1.51 1.77 -22.61
N LEU A 886 -1.30 0.47 -22.44
CA LEU A 886 -1.87 -0.57 -23.30
C LEU A 886 -3.28 -1.01 -22.87
N ASN A 887 -3.89 -0.36 -21.90
CA ASN A 887 -5.22 -0.65 -21.36
C ASN A 887 -5.40 -2.12 -20.94
N VAL A 888 -4.37 -2.71 -20.35
CA VAL A 888 -4.37 -4.10 -19.88
C VAL A 888 -5.32 -4.22 -18.69
N LYS A 889 -6.20 -5.21 -18.70
CA LYS A 889 -7.14 -5.53 -17.63
C LYS A 889 -6.90 -6.97 -17.16
N PRO A 890 -7.27 -7.35 -15.92
CA PRO A 890 -7.24 -8.74 -15.48
C PRO A 890 -8.23 -9.58 -16.28
N ASN A 891 -8.23 -10.91 -16.10
CA ASN A 891 -9.25 -11.76 -16.68
C ASN A 891 -10.64 -11.38 -16.14
N THR A 892 -11.66 -11.53 -16.99
CA THR A 892 -13.06 -11.51 -16.56
C THR A 892 -13.37 -12.74 -15.68
N LEU A 893 -14.51 -12.76 -15.02
CA LEU A 893 -14.93 -13.91 -14.21
C LEU A 893 -15.05 -15.19 -15.03
N ASP A 894 -15.63 -15.10 -16.23
CA ASP A 894 -15.74 -16.23 -17.17
C ASP A 894 -14.38 -16.79 -17.58
N GLU A 895 -13.47 -15.92 -17.94
CA GLU A 895 -12.10 -16.29 -18.29
C GLU A 895 -11.37 -16.89 -17.08
N ALA A 896 -11.52 -16.30 -15.89
CA ALA A 896 -10.87 -16.77 -14.69
C ALA A 896 -11.40 -18.13 -14.24
N ALA A 897 -12.71 -18.35 -14.31
CA ALA A 897 -13.34 -19.64 -14.04
C ALA A 897 -12.92 -20.71 -15.06
N SER A 898 -12.93 -20.37 -16.35
CA SER A 898 -12.48 -21.26 -17.42
C SER A 898 -11.01 -21.67 -17.29
N ASN A 899 -10.15 -20.76 -16.79
CA ASN A 899 -8.74 -21.04 -16.54
C ASN A 899 -8.53 -21.90 -15.27
N GLY A 900 -9.45 -21.82 -14.29
CA GLY A 900 -9.38 -22.54 -13.01
C GLY A 900 -9.83 -23.99 -13.06
N VAL A 901 -10.48 -24.39 -14.15
CA VAL A 901 -10.99 -25.75 -14.31
C VAL A 901 -9.84 -26.74 -14.42
N ALA A 902 -9.70 -27.66 -13.45
CA ALA A 902 -8.94 -28.88 -13.66
C ALA A 902 -9.67 -29.72 -14.72
N PRO A 903 -8.94 -30.41 -15.64
CA PRO A 903 -9.57 -31.34 -16.58
C PRO A 903 -10.45 -32.31 -15.81
N GLY A 904 -11.78 -32.15 -15.85
CA GLY A 904 -12.74 -33.02 -15.21
C GLY A 904 -13.80 -32.39 -14.29
N SER A 905 -13.65 -31.10 -13.82
CA SER A 905 -14.62 -30.53 -12.86
C SER A 905 -15.68 -29.62 -13.51
N PHE A 906 -15.33 -28.82 -14.51
CA PHE A 906 -16.27 -28.14 -15.42
C PHE A 906 -15.67 -28.26 -16.82
N GLY A 907 -15.91 -29.37 -17.49
CA GLY A 907 -15.26 -29.71 -18.76
C GLY A 907 -15.58 -28.78 -19.94
N SER A 908 -16.44 -27.76 -19.75
CA SER A 908 -16.86 -26.87 -20.83
C SER A 908 -17.52 -25.59 -20.32
N ARG A 909 -17.56 -24.57 -21.18
CA ARG A 909 -18.37 -23.36 -21.00
C ARG A 909 -19.84 -23.72 -20.70
N ALA A 910 -20.39 -24.73 -21.34
CA ALA A 910 -21.75 -25.19 -21.12
C ALA A 910 -21.96 -25.66 -19.67
N SER A 911 -21.01 -26.34 -19.03
CA SER A 911 -21.10 -26.76 -17.63
C SER A 911 -21.04 -25.58 -16.67
N PHE A 912 -20.30 -24.52 -17.01
CA PHE A 912 -20.26 -23.28 -16.26
C PHE A 912 -21.56 -22.47 -16.43
N GLU A 913 -22.09 -22.39 -17.63
CA GLU A 913 -23.38 -21.78 -17.93
C GLU A 913 -24.51 -22.53 -17.21
N GLN A 914 -24.47 -23.85 -17.15
CA GLN A 914 -25.42 -24.68 -16.42
C GLN A 914 -25.31 -24.51 -14.91
N TYR A 915 -24.09 -24.31 -14.35
CA TYR A 915 -23.90 -23.93 -12.97
C TYR A 915 -24.59 -22.61 -12.65
N PHE A 916 -24.40 -21.57 -13.50
CA PHE A 916 -25.09 -20.29 -13.32
C PHE A 916 -26.59 -20.40 -13.49
N GLN A 917 -27.06 -21.18 -14.45
CA GLN A 917 -28.48 -21.46 -14.65
C GLN A 917 -29.11 -22.12 -13.42
N ASN A 918 -28.42 -23.08 -12.83
CA ASN A 918 -28.87 -23.78 -11.63
C ASN A 918 -28.79 -22.87 -10.39
N ARG A 919 -27.76 -22.00 -10.30
CA ARG A 919 -27.54 -21.10 -9.16
C ARG A 919 -28.50 -19.92 -9.11
N PHE A 920 -28.88 -19.39 -10.25
CA PHE A 920 -29.63 -18.15 -10.36
C PHE A 920 -30.98 -18.31 -11.09
N GLY A 921 -31.34 -19.53 -11.48
CA GLY A 921 -32.62 -19.84 -12.14
C GLY A 921 -32.71 -19.38 -13.60
N TYR A 922 -31.59 -18.98 -14.24
CA TYR A 922 -31.58 -18.55 -15.64
C TYR A 922 -30.26 -18.87 -16.33
N ALA A 923 -30.33 -19.04 -17.67
CA ALA A 923 -29.16 -19.32 -18.51
C ALA A 923 -28.21 -18.12 -18.51
N SER A 924 -27.04 -18.29 -17.92
CA SER A 924 -25.96 -17.33 -17.72
C SER A 924 -26.43 -15.91 -17.34
N PRO A 925 -26.10 -15.42 -16.17
CA PRO A 925 -26.43 -14.06 -15.77
C PRO A 925 -25.67 -13.01 -16.59
N PHE A 926 -24.75 -13.48 -17.43
CA PHE A 926 -23.92 -12.65 -18.28
C PHE A 926 -24.50 -12.66 -19.70
N PRO A 927 -25.33 -11.64 -20.03
CA PRO A 927 -25.69 -11.47 -21.43
C PRO A 927 -24.42 -11.19 -22.18
N THR A 928 -24.24 -11.79 -23.30
CA THR A 928 -23.33 -11.57 -24.43
C THR A 928 -22.18 -10.52 -24.34
N ASN A 929 -22.12 -9.68 -23.31
CA ASN A 929 -21.04 -8.77 -23.00
C ASN A 929 -20.08 -9.42 -22.00
N ARG A 930 -18.98 -9.90 -22.53
CA ARG A 930 -17.95 -10.77 -21.96
C ARG A 930 -17.07 -10.12 -20.88
N ASP A 931 -17.38 -8.93 -20.37
CA ASP A 931 -16.47 -8.08 -19.61
C ASP A 931 -16.89 -7.90 -18.13
N VAL A 932 -17.34 -8.96 -17.46
CA VAL A 932 -17.62 -8.92 -16.03
C VAL A 932 -16.34 -9.17 -15.24
N TYR A 933 -15.92 -8.18 -14.44
CA TYR A 933 -14.76 -8.28 -13.56
C TYR A 933 -15.18 -8.68 -12.14
N PRO A 934 -14.28 -9.37 -11.37
CA PRO A 934 -14.59 -9.72 -9.99
C PRO A 934 -14.81 -8.46 -9.15
N TYR A 935 -15.69 -8.55 -8.14
CA TYR A 935 -15.96 -7.45 -7.23
C TYR A 935 -14.69 -6.93 -6.53
N ALA A 936 -13.78 -7.82 -6.15
CA ALA A 936 -12.57 -7.46 -5.45
C ALA A 936 -11.34 -7.99 -6.19
N PRO A 937 -10.62 -7.15 -6.94
CA PRO A 937 -9.41 -7.57 -7.64
C PRO A 937 -8.29 -7.88 -6.66
N VAL A 938 -7.47 -8.88 -6.99
CA VAL A 938 -6.35 -9.31 -6.16
C VAL A 938 -5.00 -9.16 -6.86
N GLN A 939 -4.96 -9.34 -8.18
CA GLN A 939 -3.73 -9.28 -8.97
C GLN A 939 -3.34 -7.82 -9.27
N MET A 940 -4.24 -7.08 -9.89
CA MET A 940 -4.11 -5.69 -10.31
C MET A 940 -5.49 -5.04 -10.39
N GLY A 941 -5.54 -3.71 -10.42
CA GLY A 941 -6.79 -2.99 -10.68
C GLY A 941 -7.34 -3.24 -12.09
N TYR A 942 -8.64 -3.07 -12.28
CA TYR A 942 -9.30 -3.25 -13.57
C TYR A 942 -9.84 -1.94 -14.17
N SER A 943 -9.45 -0.79 -13.64
CA SER A 943 -9.89 0.52 -14.14
C SER A 943 -9.35 0.86 -15.54
N GLY A 944 -8.33 0.14 -16.02
CA GLY A 944 -7.75 0.29 -17.36
C GLY A 944 -6.70 1.40 -17.45
N ALA A 945 -6.53 1.97 -18.65
CA ALA A 945 -5.56 3.03 -18.90
C ALA A 945 -6.01 4.35 -18.23
N PHE A 946 -5.05 5.06 -17.62
CA PHE A 946 -5.26 6.34 -16.96
C PHE A 946 -4.30 7.39 -17.52
N LEU A 947 -4.84 8.45 -18.12
CA LEU A 947 -4.09 9.57 -18.68
C LEU A 947 -4.03 10.70 -17.65
N TYR A 948 -2.86 11.30 -17.47
CA TYR A 948 -2.69 12.36 -16.46
C TYR A 948 -1.78 13.49 -16.93
N LEU A 949 -2.03 14.67 -16.37
CA LEU A 949 -1.18 15.85 -16.44
C LEU A 949 -0.80 16.23 -15.01
N LYS A 950 0.50 16.47 -14.80
CA LYS A 950 1.05 16.89 -13.52
C LYS A 950 1.87 18.17 -13.71
N ALA A 951 1.68 19.12 -12.81
CA ALA A 951 2.47 20.34 -12.72
C ALA A 951 3.08 20.45 -11.34
N VAL A 952 4.39 20.72 -11.27
CA VAL A 952 5.10 20.97 -10.02
C VAL A 952 5.79 22.33 -10.11
N TYR A 953 5.42 23.23 -9.22
CA TYR A 953 6.04 24.54 -9.09
C TYR A 953 6.84 24.61 -7.79
N ASN A 954 8.16 24.81 -7.90
CA ASN A 954 9.06 24.97 -6.76
C ASN A 954 9.34 26.47 -6.54
N PHE A 955 9.32 26.91 -5.29
CA PHE A 955 9.53 28.32 -4.94
C PHE A 955 10.50 28.45 -3.77
N GLY A 956 11.20 29.56 -3.70
CA GLY A 956 12.17 29.86 -2.64
C GLY A 956 13.40 28.92 -2.67
N LEU A 957 13.81 28.51 -3.88
CA LEU A 957 15.00 27.69 -4.12
C LEU A 957 16.28 28.49 -3.86
#